data_83f385ad884d3d0cc8f0556ea808a19a
#
_entry.id   83f385ad884d3d0cc8f0556ea808a19a
#
_cell.length_a   1.000
_cell.length_b   1.000
_cell.length_c   1.000
_cell.angle_alpha   90.00
_cell.angle_beta   90.00
_cell.angle_gamma   90.00
#
_symmetry.space_group_name_H-M   'P 1'
#
loop_
_entity.id
_entity.type
_entity.pdbx_description
1 polymer ?
#
loop_
_entity_poly.entity_id
_entity_poly.type
_entity_poly.pdbx_seq_one_letter_code
_entity_poly.pdbx_strand_id
1 'polypeptide(L)'
;MAKESSANGSQINHQVNQNDILVTKRNGKKEPIDMEKIHRVVHWASQDLKGVSVSQVEINAKISFFDGIKTEDIHETIIKSAADLISTEVPDYQYLAARLAIFHLRKKAFKNFTPPPLYDHVKKYTELGIYDKDILNKYSKDEIDEFNDYIDHWRDMKFSYAAVKQLEGKYLVQNRVTGDIYESPQQLYILVGMCLFQEYPAKERTEIVKRFYDAASLFKISLPTPIMAGVRTPTRQFSSCVLIESDDDLDSISAAAGAIVKYVSQRAGIGINAGRIRAIGSPIRNGEATHTGCIPFFKHFHTAVKSCSQGGVRGGAATLFYPVWHLEVRDLLVLKNNAGTDENRIRHLDYGVQFNGLMYKRFLEDGVITLFSPHEVPGLYDAFFEDQGKFEKLYLAYEQDETIRKDQVKARDLFTAFMKERANTGRIYLQNVDHSNTHSAFNPNKAPIRQSNLCMEITLPTKPMYSVQDEQGEVALCTLSAVNLGALDSIDELEDITDIIVRALDSLLDYQNYPIKSAELASKNRRTLGIGVTNLAYYLAKNNAKYSDGSGNHLIHKTFEALQYYSLKASNELAAEKGACPSFADTNYADGILPIDNYKKSIDEFCNCDLELDWENLRKNIVKTGLRNSTLTALMPCESSSQISNSTNGIEPPRDFVSVKQSKDGVLKQIVPDYENLRNQYERLWDIK
;
A
#
# COMPACT_ATOMS: atom_id res chain seq x y z
N MET A 1 24.94 29.55 -74.21
CA MET A 1 23.54 29.90 -74.53
C MET A 1 22.67 29.27 -73.47
N ALA A 2 22.26 30.08 -72.52
CA ALA A 2 21.42 29.72 -71.38
C ALA A 2 19.94 29.87 -71.76
N LYS A 3 19.10 29.00 -71.28
CA LYS A 3 17.66 29.26 -71.19
C LYS A 3 17.25 29.11 -69.73
N GLU A 4 16.86 30.23 -69.16
CA GLU A 4 16.13 30.34 -67.92
C GLU A 4 14.76 29.65 -68.04
N SER A 5 14.38 28.89 -67.02
CA SER A 5 13.02 28.50 -66.78
C SER A 5 12.64 28.85 -65.34
N SER A 6 11.82 29.87 -65.22
CA SER A 6 11.18 30.34 -64.01
C SER A 6 10.20 29.30 -63.48
N ALA A 7 10.40 28.77 -62.29
CA ALA A 7 9.41 28.00 -61.59
C ALA A 7 8.72 28.90 -60.54
N ASN A 8 7.47 29.20 -60.81
CA ASN A 8 6.53 29.82 -59.87
C ASN A 8 6.23 28.86 -58.72
N GLY A 9 6.81 29.14 -57.56
CA GLY A 9 6.43 28.50 -56.29
C GLY A 9 5.15 29.16 -55.75
N SER A 10 4.01 28.58 -56.00
CA SER A 10 2.78 28.93 -55.29
C SER A 10 2.86 28.42 -53.85
N GLN A 11 3.13 29.33 -52.93
CA GLN A 11 2.88 29.10 -51.50
C GLN A 11 1.37 28.95 -51.29
N ILE A 12 0.93 27.72 -51.09
CA ILE A 12 -0.43 27.45 -50.59
C ILE A 12 -0.44 27.75 -49.10
N ASN A 13 -0.81 28.98 -48.74
CA ASN A 13 -1.21 29.34 -47.40
C ASN A 13 -2.57 28.71 -47.11
N HIS A 14 -2.60 27.50 -46.59
CA HIS A 14 -3.80 26.96 -45.95
C HIS A 14 -3.98 27.64 -44.58
N GLN A 15 -4.49 28.85 -44.55
CA GLN A 15 -5.25 29.33 -43.41
C GLN A 15 -6.55 28.51 -43.38
N VAL A 16 -6.58 27.43 -42.58
CA VAL A 16 -7.82 26.70 -42.28
C VAL A 16 -8.74 27.67 -41.54
N ASN A 17 -9.81 28.09 -42.19
CA ASN A 17 -10.85 28.91 -41.57
C ASN A 17 -11.43 28.11 -40.40
N GLN A 18 -11.55 28.71 -39.23
CA GLN A 18 -12.03 28.06 -37.98
C GLN A 18 -13.44 27.50 -38.09
N ASN A 19 -14.21 27.87 -39.11
CA ASN A 19 -15.57 27.39 -39.38
C ASN A 19 -15.64 26.06 -40.17
N ASP A 20 -14.49 25.48 -40.56
CA ASP A 20 -14.45 24.32 -41.45
C ASP A 20 -14.19 22.98 -40.72
N ILE A 21 -13.87 23.00 -39.39
CA ILE A 21 -13.64 21.77 -38.62
C ILE A 21 -14.98 21.19 -38.20
N LEU A 22 -15.33 20.00 -38.74
CA LEU A 22 -16.48 19.23 -38.27
C LEU A 22 -16.05 18.31 -37.10
N VAL A 23 -16.86 18.23 -36.06
CA VAL A 23 -16.67 17.31 -34.95
C VAL A 23 -17.67 16.17 -35.01
N THR A 24 -17.19 14.96 -34.65
CA THR A 24 -18.06 13.78 -34.58
C THR A 24 -18.57 13.63 -33.14
N LYS A 25 -19.89 13.75 -32.97
CA LYS A 25 -20.56 13.55 -31.68
C LYS A 25 -20.59 12.07 -31.28
N ARG A 26 -20.83 11.77 -29.98
CA ARG A 26 -20.98 10.40 -29.47
C ARG A 26 -22.08 9.58 -30.13
N ASN A 27 -23.11 10.22 -30.69
CA ASN A 27 -24.19 9.59 -31.48
C ASN A 27 -23.87 9.46 -32.98
N GLY A 28 -22.62 9.74 -33.38
CA GLY A 28 -22.18 9.69 -34.79
C GLY A 28 -22.53 10.91 -35.65
N LYS A 29 -23.33 11.86 -35.16
CA LYS A 29 -23.68 13.07 -35.90
C LYS A 29 -22.45 13.99 -36.01
N LYS A 30 -22.27 14.57 -37.23
CA LYS A 30 -21.24 15.59 -37.45
C LYS A 30 -21.86 16.98 -37.33
N GLU A 31 -21.14 17.90 -36.69
CA GLU A 31 -21.52 19.32 -36.57
C GLU A 31 -20.28 20.21 -36.56
N PRO A 32 -20.34 21.48 -36.91
CA PRO A 32 -19.21 22.39 -36.75
C PRO A 32 -18.71 22.46 -35.30
N ILE A 33 -17.39 22.63 -35.15
CA ILE A 33 -16.82 22.83 -33.84
C ILE A 33 -17.33 24.11 -33.16
N ASP A 34 -17.76 24.00 -31.94
CA ASP A 34 -18.24 25.15 -31.14
C ASP A 34 -17.20 25.51 -30.07
N MET A 35 -16.37 26.50 -30.40
CA MET A 35 -15.34 26.98 -29.48
C MET A 35 -15.90 27.62 -28.20
N GLU A 36 -17.11 28.22 -28.28
CA GLU A 36 -17.80 28.79 -27.13
C GLU A 36 -18.14 27.73 -26.08
N LYS A 37 -18.51 26.51 -26.50
CA LYS A 37 -18.74 25.39 -25.57
C LYS A 37 -17.45 24.96 -24.88
N ILE A 38 -16.35 24.94 -25.62
CA ILE A 38 -15.02 24.61 -25.05
C ILE A 38 -14.64 25.68 -24.02
N HIS A 39 -14.73 26.95 -24.41
CA HIS A 39 -14.46 28.09 -23.53
C HIS A 39 -15.25 28.01 -22.22
N ARG A 40 -16.58 27.80 -22.31
CA ARG A 40 -17.43 27.69 -21.12
C ARG A 40 -16.99 26.57 -20.16
N VAL A 41 -16.57 25.41 -20.67
CA VAL A 41 -16.14 24.30 -19.85
C VAL A 41 -14.79 24.59 -19.20
N VAL A 42 -13.82 25.12 -19.94
CA VAL A 42 -12.50 25.49 -19.39
C VAL A 42 -12.63 26.64 -18.38
N HIS A 43 -13.44 27.65 -18.68
CA HIS A 43 -13.73 28.77 -17.76
C HIS A 43 -14.42 28.31 -16.46
N TRP A 44 -15.42 27.42 -16.58
CA TRP A 44 -16.06 26.82 -15.40
C TRP A 44 -15.02 26.05 -14.54
N ALA A 45 -14.15 25.27 -15.16
CA ALA A 45 -13.15 24.49 -14.45
C ALA A 45 -12.05 25.36 -13.79
N SER A 46 -11.84 26.59 -14.30
CA SER A 46 -10.84 27.54 -13.77
C SER A 46 -11.32 28.40 -12.59
N GLN A 47 -12.61 28.35 -12.25
CA GLN A 47 -13.16 29.19 -11.16
C GLN A 47 -12.43 28.96 -9.86
N ASP A 48 -12.10 30.02 -9.14
CA ASP A 48 -11.41 30.04 -7.84
C ASP A 48 -9.98 29.48 -7.87
N LEU A 49 -9.38 29.23 -9.06
CA LEU A 49 -8.01 28.81 -9.21
C LEU A 49 -7.09 30.01 -9.50
N LYS A 50 -5.89 29.99 -8.93
CA LYS A 50 -4.93 31.09 -9.03
C LYS A 50 -3.95 30.88 -10.21
N GLY A 51 -3.68 31.95 -10.93
CA GLY A 51 -2.62 31.98 -11.95
C GLY A 51 -2.91 31.19 -13.24
N VAL A 52 -4.03 30.45 -13.32
CA VAL A 52 -4.37 29.65 -14.52
C VAL A 52 -4.90 30.54 -15.64
N SER A 53 -4.51 30.24 -16.87
CA SER A 53 -4.96 30.95 -18.07
C SER A 53 -5.83 30.04 -18.97
N VAL A 54 -7.11 30.36 -19.07
CA VAL A 54 -8.06 29.69 -19.96
C VAL A 54 -7.59 29.72 -21.40
N SER A 55 -7.18 30.91 -21.89
CA SER A 55 -6.73 31.11 -23.26
C SER A 55 -5.48 30.27 -23.60
N GLN A 56 -4.54 30.10 -22.65
CA GLN A 56 -3.36 29.29 -22.89
C GLN A 56 -3.70 27.81 -23.10
N VAL A 57 -4.61 27.28 -22.27
CA VAL A 57 -5.11 25.90 -22.42
C VAL A 57 -5.81 25.72 -23.78
N GLU A 58 -6.65 26.67 -24.17
CA GLU A 58 -7.39 26.63 -25.43
C GLU A 58 -6.49 26.71 -26.66
N ILE A 59 -5.48 27.59 -26.65
CA ILE A 59 -4.50 27.73 -27.73
C ILE A 59 -3.72 26.42 -27.90
N ASN A 60 -3.21 25.86 -26.81
CA ASN A 60 -2.45 24.61 -26.83
C ASN A 60 -3.31 23.44 -27.32
N ALA A 61 -4.58 23.37 -26.90
CA ALA A 61 -5.51 22.32 -27.34
C ALA A 61 -5.87 22.46 -28.81
N LYS A 62 -6.12 23.69 -29.29
CA LYS A 62 -6.58 23.98 -30.64
C LYS A 62 -5.58 23.54 -31.72
N ILE A 63 -4.30 23.58 -31.47
CA ILE A 63 -3.24 23.14 -32.39
C ILE A 63 -3.42 21.65 -32.76
N SER A 64 -4.03 20.85 -31.86
CA SER A 64 -4.24 19.42 -32.06
C SER A 64 -5.61 19.06 -32.66
N PHE A 65 -6.48 20.04 -32.98
CA PHE A 65 -7.80 19.76 -33.55
C PHE A 65 -7.72 19.58 -35.09
N PHE A 66 -8.44 18.59 -35.60
CA PHE A 66 -8.50 18.24 -37.02
C PHE A 66 -9.93 17.92 -37.42
N ASP A 67 -10.22 17.95 -38.71
CA ASP A 67 -11.56 17.67 -39.27
C ASP A 67 -11.95 16.22 -38.96
N GLY A 68 -13.18 16.03 -38.48
CA GLY A 68 -13.71 14.73 -38.07
C GLY A 68 -13.36 14.30 -36.65
N ILE A 69 -12.60 15.08 -35.88
CA ILE A 69 -12.23 14.76 -34.48
C ILE A 69 -13.46 14.44 -33.63
N LYS A 70 -13.37 13.41 -32.81
CA LYS A 70 -14.46 13.07 -31.88
C LYS A 70 -14.51 14.06 -30.70
N THR A 71 -15.73 14.36 -30.23
CA THR A 71 -15.89 15.23 -29.05
C THR A 71 -15.24 14.67 -27.82
N GLU A 72 -15.03 13.35 -27.74
CA GLU A 72 -14.28 12.68 -26.67
C GLU A 72 -12.79 13.05 -26.73
N ASP A 73 -12.19 12.95 -27.93
CA ASP A 73 -10.76 13.27 -28.14
C ASP A 73 -10.50 14.78 -27.92
N ILE A 74 -11.47 15.66 -28.18
CA ILE A 74 -11.39 17.09 -27.85
C ILE A 74 -11.25 17.26 -26.33
N HIS A 75 -12.07 16.58 -25.53
CA HIS A 75 -11.98 16.64 -24.09
C HIS A 75 -10.62 16.14 -23.58
N GLU A 76 -10.15 15.01 -24.08
CA GLU A 76 -8.84 14.46 -23.72
C GLU A 76 -7.70 15.42 -24.08
N THR A 77 -7.78 16.07 -25.25
CA THR A 77 -6.80 17.07 -25.69
C THR A 77 -6.77 18.28 -24.78
N ILE A 78 -7.94 18.79 -24.35
CA ILE A 78 -8.04 19.94 -23.44
C ILE A 78 -7.48 19.56 -22.05
N ILE A 79 -7.82 18.37 -21.54
CA ILE A 79 -7.29 17.86 -20.27
C ILE A 79 -5.76 17.76 -20.33
N LYS A 80 -5.22 17.19 -21.42
CA LYS A 80 -3.77 17.08 -21.62
C LYS A 80 -3.09 18.44 -21.70
N SER A 81 -3.68 19.38 -22.43
CA SER A 81 -3.16 20.75 -22.54
C SER A 81 -3.07 21.45 -21.19
N ALA A 82 -4.07 21.27 -20.32
CA ALA A 82 -4.04 21.79 -18.96
C ALA A 82 -3.00 21.06 -18.09
N ALA A 83 -2.88 19.72 -18.22
CA ALA A 83 -1.93 18.92 -17.47
C ALA A 83 -0.45 19.21 -17.83
N ASP A 84 -0.17 19.51 -19.08
CA ASP A 84 1.18 19.86 -19.55
C ASP A 84 1.67 21.17 -18.92
N LEU A 85 0.76 22.08 -18.53
CA LEU A 85 1.06 23.36 -17.87
C LEU A 85 1.29 23.23 -16.35
N ILE A 86 1.14 22.07 -15.75
CA ILE A 86 1.40 21.84 -14.32
C ILE A 86 2.86 22.12 -14.01
N SER A 87 3.11 23.09 -13.15
CA SER A 87 4.46 23.50 -12.73
C SER A 87 4.45 24.12 -11.33
N THR A 88 5.63 24.29 -10.74
CA THR A 88 5.78 24.95 -9.44
C THR A 88 5.43 26.44 -9.48
N GLU A 89 5.50 27.08 -10.65
CA GLU A 89 5.14 28.48 -10.86
C GLU A 89 3.61 28.67 -10.82
N VAL A 90 2.85 27.67 -11.34
CA VAL A 90 1.39 27.71 -11.32
C VAL A 90 0.85 26.31 -10.96
N PRO A 91 0.84 25.96 -9.66
CA PRO A 91 0.42 24.64 -9.18
C PRO A 91 -1.04 24.31 -9.48
N ASP A 92 -1.89 25.34 -9.56
CA ASP A 92 -3.34 25.19 -9.70
C ASP A 92 -3.79 24.60 -11.06
N TYR A 93 -2.89 24.53 -12.06
CA TYR A 93 -3.19 23.75 -13.26
C TYR A 93 -3.46 22.27 -12.96
N GLN A 94 -2.94 21.71 -11.85
CA GLN A 94 -3.28 20.34 -11.45
C GLN A 94 -4.77 20.18 -11.08
N TYR A 95 -5.40 21.22 -10.53
CA TYR A 95 -6.82 21.22 -10.21
C TYR A 95 -7.68 21.56 -11.44
N LEU A 96 -7.22 22.46 -12.30
CA LEU A 96 -7.88 22.74 -13.57
C LEU A 96 -7.98 21.47 -14.44
N ALA A 97 -6.87 20.78 -14.63
CA ALA A 97 -6.83 19.52 -15.40
C ALA A 97 -7.71 18.44 -14.73
N ALA A 98 -7.73 18.37 -13.39
CA ALA A 98 -8.58 17.45 -12.66
C ALA A 98 -10.07 17.70 -12.85
N ARG A 99 -10.52 18.96 -12.73
CA ARG A 99 -11.94 19.33 -12.91
C ARG A 99 -12.42 19.02 -14.32
N LEU A 100 -11.59 19.27 -15.33
CA LEU A 100 -11.85 18.88 -16.72
C LEU A 100 -11.92 17.35 -16.86
N ALA A 101 -11.03 16.61 -16.20
CA ALA A 101 -11.04 15.15 -16.20
C ALA A 101 -12.27 14.58 -15.48
N ILE A 102 -12.69 15.13 -14.36
CA ILE A 102 -13.94 14.74 -13.66
C ILE A 102 -15.17 15.01 -14.54
N PHE A 103 -15.21 16.16 -15.23
CA PHE A 103 -16.27 16.45 -16.18
C PHE A 103 -16.35 15.37 -17.27
N HIS A 104 -15.20 15.00 -17.85
CA HIS A 104 -15.10 13.96 -18.86
C HIS A 104 -15.51 12.59 -18.31
N LEU A 105 -14.99 12.21 -17.13
CA LEU A 105 -15.30 10.95 -16.44
C LEU A 105 -16.81 10.78 -16.21
N ARG A 106 -17.49 11.79 -15.66
CA ARG A 106 -18.93 11.74 -15.43
C ARG A 106 -19.73 11.60 -16.74
N LYS A 107 -19.31 12.33 -17.78
CA LYS A 107 -19.90 12.17 -19.13
C LYS A 107 -19.67 10.77 -19.72
N LYS A 108 -18.53 10.15 -19.42
CA LYS A 108 -18.22 8.78 -19.84
C LYS A 108 -19.08 7.77 -19.07
N ALA A 109 -19.15 7.87 -17.76
CA ALA A 109 -19.87 6.96 -16.88
C ALA A 109 -21.39 7.07 -17.02
N PHE A 110 -21.93 8.29 -17.02
CA PHE A 110 -23.38 8.53 -16.90
C PHE A 110 -24.03 9.12 -18.16
N LYS A 111 -23.24 9.44 -19.18
CA LYS A 111 -23.68 10.24 -20.35
C LYS A 111 -24.17 11.65 -19.99
N ASN A 112 -24.07 12.01 -18.71
CA ASN A 112 -24.43 13.29 -18.13
C ASN A 112 -23.36 13.76 -17.13
N PHE A 113 -23.36 15.04 -16.76
CA PHE A 113 -22.50 15.56 -15.69
C PHE A 113 -23.04 15.19 -14.31
N THR A 114 -24.35 15.25 -14.14
CA THR A 114 -25.02 14.87 -12.87
C THR A 114 -25.11 13.35 -12.77
N PRO A 115 -24.61 12.74 -11.70
CA PRO A 115 -24.78 11.32 -11.44
C PRO A 115 -26.26 10.95 -11.30
N PRO A 116 -26.66 9.73 -11.71
CA PRO A 116 -28.02 9.25 -11.52
C PRO A 116 -28.33 8.98 -10.04
N PRO A 117 -29.63 8.88 -9.65
CA PRO A 117 -30.03 8.45 -8.32
C PRO A 117 -29.33 7.13 -7.90
N LEU A 118 -28.81 7.09 -6.67
CA LEU A 118 -27.96 5.99 -6.22
C LEU A 118 -28.65 4.63 -6.28
N TYR A 119 -29.94 4.55 -5.88
CA TYR A 119 -30.68 3.30 -5.91
C TYR A 119 -30.81 2.72 -7.33
N ASP A 120 -31.21 3.54 -8.31
CA ASP A 120 -31.36 3.09 -9.68
C ASP A 120 -30.02 2.67 -10.30
N HIS A 121 -28.97 3.39 -9.93
CA HIS A 121 -27.61 3.09 -10.34
C HIS A 121 -27.14 1.74 -9.79
N VAL A 122 -27.25 1.53 -8.49
CA VAL A 122 -26.86 0.28 -7.81
C VAL A 122 -27.68 -0.89 -8.35
N LYS A 123 -29.00 -0.74 -8.48
CA LYS A 123 -29.88 -1.77 -9.04
C LYS A 123 -29.43 -2.23 -10.42
N LYS A 124 -29.23 -1.26 -11.33
CA LYS A 124 -28.79 -1.56 -12.70
C LYS A 124 -27.49 -2.36 -12.74
N TYR A 125 -26.47 -1.95 -11.98
CA TYR A 125 -25.16 -2.59 -12.03
C TYR A 125 -25.06 -3.86 -11.20
N THR A 126 -25.94 -4.05 -10.21
CA THR A 126 -26.13 -5.34 -9.52
C THR A 126 -26.77 -6.37 -10.44
N GLU A 127 -27.81 -5.99 -11.20
CA GLU A 127 -28.46 -6.86 -12.20
C GLU A 127 -27.49 -7.30 -13.31
N LEU A 128 -26.52 -6.45 -13.66
CA LEU A 128 -25.44 -6.77 -14.60
C LEU A 128 -24.28 -7.57 -13.98
N GLY A 129 -24.34 -7.89 -12.68
CA GLY A 129 -23.28 -8.62 -11.96
C GLY A 129 -21.98 -7.82 -11.76
N ILE A 130 -22.04 -6.50 -11.88
CA ILE A 130 -20.89 -5.59 -11.69
C ILE A 130 -20.73 -5.20 -10.24
N TYR A 131 -21.84 -4.88 -9.56
CA TYR A 131 -21.84 -4.64 -8.10
C TYR A 131 -22.26 -5.88 -7.33
N ASP A 132 -21.85 -5.91 -6.09
CA ASP A 132 -22.22 -6.97 -5.14
C ASP A 132 -23.72 -6.95 -4.86
N LYS A 133 -24.37 -8.10 -5.04
CA LYS A 133 -25.82 -8.27 -4.79
C LYS A 133 -26.21 -8.02 -3.34
N ASP A 134 -25.27 -8.19 -2.39
CA ASP A 134 -25.56 -8.02 -0.97
C ASP A 134 -25.93 -6.57 -0.63
N ILE A 135 -25.53 -5.58 -1.43
CA ILE A 135 -25.95 -4.19 -1.25
C ILE A 135 -27.48 -4.07 -1.26
N LEU A 136 -28.14 -4.66 -2.27
CA LEU A 136 -29.62 -4.63 -2.37
C LEU A 136 -30.32 -5.62 -1.44
N ASN A 137 -29.60 -6.65 -0.97
CA ASN A 137 -30.15 -7.61 -0.01
C ASN A 137 -30.17 -7.06 1.42
N LYS A 138 -29.19 -6.21 1.77
CA LYS A 138 -28.99 -5.69 3.12
C LYS A 138 -29.62 -4.32 3.35
N TYR A 139 -29.67 -3.47 2.32
CA TYR A 139 -30.18 -2.10 2.42
C TYR A 139 -31.54 -1.96 1.73
N SER A 140 -32.48 -1.32 2.41
CA SER A 140 -33.74 -0.90 1.81
C SER A 140 -33.55 0.24 0.81
N LYS A 141 -34.55 0.45 -0.06
CA LYS A 141 -34.52 1.59 -0.99
C LYS A 141 -34.44 2.92 -0.23
N ASP A 142 -35.18 3.08 0.86
CA ASP A 142 -35.22 4.31 1.63
C ASP A 142 -33.85 4.63 2.26
N GLU A 143 -33.11 3.63 2.76
CA GLU A 143 -31.74 3.82 3.25
C GLU A 143 -30.79 4.24 2.14
N ILE A 144 -30.92 3.67 0.94
CA ILE A 144 -30.07 4.03 -0.20
C ILE A 144 -30.41 5.45 -0.70
N ASP A 145 -31.68 5.83 -0.68
CA ASP A 145 -32.12 7.19 -1.04
C ASP A 145 -31.63 8.21 0.00
N GLU A 146 -31.59 7.86 1.31
CA GLU A 146 -30.97 8.71 2.34
C GLU A 146 -29.47 8.94 2.09
N PHE A 147 -28.73 7.90 1.68
CA PHE A 147 -27.33 8.07 1.28
C PHE A 147 -27.19 8.90 0.01
N ASN A 148 -28.10 8.74 -0.97
CA ASN A 148 -28.10 9.58 -2.17
C ASN A 148 -28.18 11.07 -1.84
N ASP A 149 -29.03 11.44 -0.89
CA ASP A 149 -29.21 12.82 -0.47
C ASP A 149 -28.03 13.35 0.37
N TYR A 150 -27.28 12.44 1.02
CA TYR A 150 -26.11 12.78 1.82
C TYR A 150 -24.85 12.98 0.98
N ILE A 151 -24.73 12.33 -0.19
CA ILE A 151 -23.53 12.41 -1.04
C ILE A 151 -23.32 13.83 -1.56
N ASP A 152 -22.15 14.40 -1.25
CA ASP A 152 -21.70 15.66 -1.85
C ASP A 152 -20.81 15.41 -3.07
N HIS A 153 -21.41 15.40 -4.24
CA HIS A 153 -20.68 15.20 -5.49
C HIS A 153 -19.70 16.32 -5.86
N TRP A 154 -19.77 17.48 -5.21
CA TRP A 154 -18.83 18.58 -5.44
C TRP A 154 -17.48 18.34 -4.80
N ARG A 155 -17.37 17.41 -3.85
CA ARG A 155 -16.08 16.99 -3.30
C ARG A 155 -15.13 16.45 -4.39
N ASP A 156 -15.66 15.96 -5.52
CA ASP A 156 -14.84 15.57 -6.68
C ASP A 156 -13.99 16.71 -7.25
N MET A 157 -14.38 17.97 -7.05
CA MET A 157 -13.66 19.14 -7.55
C MET A 157 -12.38 19.46 -6.75
N LYS A 158 -12.15 18.76 -5.64
CA LYS A 158 -10.94 18.87 -4.81
C LYS A 158 -9.79 17.95 -5.23
N PHE A 159 -10.03 17.00 -6.12
CA PHE A 159 -8.98 16.11 -6.62
C PHE A 159 -7.93 16.85 -7.43
N SER A 160 -6.67 16.41 -7.35
CA SER A 160 -5.63 16.75 -8.31
C SER A 160 -5.74 15.90 -9.58
N TYR A 161 -5.09 16.31 -10.66
CA TYR A 161 -5.08 15.54 -11.92
C TYR A 161 -4.52 14.12 -11.74
N ALA A 162 -3.42 13.99 -10.98
CA ALA A 162 -2.86 12.68 -10.66
C ALA A 162 -3.84 11.79 -9.90
N ALA A 163 -4.64 12.38 -8.99
CA ALA A 163 -5.67 11.65 -8.24
C ALA A 163 -6.76 11.10 -9.18
N VAL A 164 -7.29 11.94 -10.08
CA VAL A 164 -8.32 11.50 -11.03
C VAL A 164 -7.80 10.38 -11.93
N LYS A 165 -6.57 10.50 -12.45
CA LYS A 165 -5.95 9.46 -13.27
C LYS A 165 -5.68 8.17 -12.49
N GLN A 166 -5.35 8.27 -11.21
CA GLN A 166 -5.20 7.11 -10.33
C GLN A 166 -6.55 6.41 -10.08
N LEU A 167 -7.63 7.18 -9.87
CA LEU A 167 -8.99 6.67 -9.74
C LEU A 167 -9.44 5.95 -11.02
N GLU A 168 -9.35 6.59 -12.18
CA GLU A 168 -9.67 6.00 -13.48
C GLU A 168 -8.84 4.73 -13.76
N GLY A 169 -7.53 4.80 -13.53
CA GLY A 169 -6.62 3.73 -13.89
C GLY A 169 -6.73 2.49 -12.99
N LYS A 170 -7.12 2.65 -11.70
CA LYS A 170 -7.01 1.55 -10.72
C LYS A 170 -8.25 1.28 -9.88
N TYR A 171 -9.03 2.29 -9.50
CA TYR A 171 -9.98 2.18 -8.38
C TYR A 171 -11.44 2.17 -8.79
N LEU A 172 -11.84 3.00 -9.77
CA LEU A 172 -13.21 3.00 -10.23
C LEU A 172 -13.57 1.67 -10.90
N VAL A 173 -14.78 1.19 -10.62
CA VAL A 173 -15.30 -0.02 -11.25
C VAL A 173 -15.50 0.24 -12.75
N GLN A 174 -14.89 -0.61 -13.56
CA GLN A 174 -14.86 -0.44 -15.00
C GLN A 174 -14.70 -1.76 -15.74
N ASN A 175 -15.13 -1.81 -16.98
CA ASN A 175 -14.73 -2.86 -17.90
C ASN A 175 -13.37 -2.49 -18.53
N ARG A 176 -12.32 -3.22 -18.20
CA ARG A 176 -10.96 -2.94 -18.65
C ARG A 176 -10.70 -3.29 -20.12
N VAL A 177 -11.59 -4.04 -20.75
CA VAL A 177 -11.52 -4.38 -22.18
C VAL A 177 -12.12 -3.26 -23.03
N THR A 178 -13.32 -2.78 -22.65
CA THR A 178 -14.02 -1.70 -23.38
C THR A 178 -13.62 -0.31 -22.89
N GLY A 179 -13.08 -0.19 -21.67
CA GLY A 179 -12.76 1.08 -21.04
C GLY A 179 -13.98 1.81 -20.46
N ASP A 180 -15.15 1.15 -20.38
CA ASP A 180 -16.34 1.73 -19.76
C ASP A 180 -16.19 1.86 -18.25
N ILE A 181 -16.40 3.05 -17.72
CA ILE A 181 -16.41 3.36 -16.28
C ILE A 181 -17.87 3.41 -15.83
N TYR A 182 -18.13 2.84 -14.65
CA TYR A 182 -19.50 2.66 -14.16
C TYR A 182 -19.88 3.55 -12.97
N GLU A 183 -18.95 4.32 -12.40
CA GLU A 183 -19.21 5.12 -11.19
C GLU A 183 -18.37 6.38 -11.13
N SER A 184 -18.73 7.29 -10.21
CA SER A 184 -17.94 8.44 -9.82
C SER A 184 -17.20 8.19 -8.50
N PRO A 185 -16.18 9.02 -8.12
CA PRO A 185 -15.46 8.84 -6.87
C PRO A 185 -16.35 8.88 -5.62
N GLN A 186 -17.37 9.74 -5.59
CA GLN A 186 -18.24 9.83 -4.42
C GLN A 186 -19.14 8.59 -4.27
N GLN A 187 -19.58 8.01 -5.39
CA GLN A 187 -20.30 6.73 -5.36
C GLN A 187 -19.38 5.60 -4.87
N LEU A 188 -18.10 5.59 -5.27
CA LEU A 188 -17.13 4.63 -4.76
C LEU A 188 -17.06 4.69 -3.23
N TYR A 189 -16.86 5.88 -2.63
CA TYR A 189 -16.70 6.02 -1.18
C TYR A 189 -17.93 5.56 -0.39
N ILE A 190 -19.13 6.00 -0.78
CA ILE A 190 -20.34 5.62 -0.07
C ILE A 190 -20.62 4.11 -0.18
N LEU A 191 -20.43 3.52 -1.37
CA LEU A 191 -20.65 2.09 -1.60
C LEU A 191 -19.63 1.22 -0.85
N VAL A 192 -18.38 1.67 -0.70
CA VAL A 192 -17.40 0.99 0.17
C VAL A 192 -17.89 1.00 1.61
N GLY A 193 -18.32 2.16 2.14
CA GLY A 193 -18.89 2.26 3.48
C GLY A 193 -20.10 1.34 3.68
N MET A 194 -21.04 1.35 2.75
CA MET A 194 -22.22 0.48 2.80
C MET A 194 -21.83 -1.00 2.88
N CYS A 195 -20.88 -1.47 2.08
CA CYS A 195 -20.44 -2.88 2.11
C CYS A 195 -19.74 -3.24 3.42
N LEU A 196 -18.92 -2.35 3.97
CA LEU A 196 -18.19 -2.64 5.20
C LEU A 196 -19.08 -2.69 6.44
N PHE A 197 -20.12 -1.87 6.49
CA PHE A 197 -21.00 -1.76 7.65
C PHE A 197 -22.37 -2.44 7.49
N GLN A 198 -22.55 -3.25 6.46
CA GLN A 198 -23.83 -3.89 6.15
C GLN A 198 -24.39 -4.81 7.25
N GLU A 199 -23.54 -5.34 8.13
CA GLU A 199 -23.92 -6.24 9.22
C GLU A 199 -24.28 -5.51 10.53
N TYR A 200 -24.09 -4.18 10.59
CA TYR A 200 -24.54 -3.38 11.71
C TYR A 200 -26.07 -3.19 11.71
N PRO A 201 -26.71 -2.99 12.88
CA PRO A 201 -28.13 -2.70 12.95
C PRO A 201 -28.51 -1.48 12.11
N ALA A 202 -29.66 -1.49 11.44
CA ALA A 202 -30.05 -0.47 10.47
C ALA A 202 -29.96 0.98 11.00
N LYS A 203 -30.30 1.21 12.28
CA LYS A 203 -30.22 2.56 12.88
C LYS A 203 -28.77 3.03 13.08
N GLU A 204 -27.84 2.13 13.37
CA GLU A 204 -26.45 2.44 13.63
C GLU A 204 -25.65 2.53 12.33
N ARG A 205 -25.91 1.62 11.37
CA ARG A 205 -25.14 1.53 10.13
C ARG A 205 -25.25 2.79 9.27
N THR A 206 -26.40 3.48 9.27
CA THR A 206 -26.58 4.70 8.50
C THR A 206 -25.60 5.79 8.98
N GLU A 207 -25.49 6.00 10.28
CA GLU A 207 -24.57 7.00 10.84
C GLU A 207 -23.11 6.60 10.68
N ILE A 208 -22.76 5.32 10.86
CA ILE A 208 -21.40 4.83 10.67
C ILE A 208 -20.97 4.95 9.20
N VAL A 209 -21.86 4.62 8.25
CA VAL A 209 -21.58 4.78 6.81
C VAL A 209 -21.34 6.24 6.44
N LYS A 210 -22.13 7.19 7.00
CA LYS A 210 -21.92 8.63 6.77
C LYS A 210 -20.59 9.10 7.35
N ARG A 211 -20.24 8.70 8.59
CA ARG A 211 -18.94 9.00 9.21
C ARG A 211 -17.78 8.48 8.34
N PHE A 212 -17.88 7.24 7.88
CA PHE A 212 -16.86 6.65 6.99
C PHE A 212 -16.77 7.39 5.66
N TYR A 213 -17.91 7.72 5.04
CA TYR A 213 -17.96 8.50 3.81
C TYR A 213 -17.27 9.85 3.97
N ASP A 214 -17.57 10.56 5.04
CA ASP A 214 -16.92 11.85 5.33
C ASP A 214 -15.42 11.71 5.54
N ALA A 215 -14.99 10.74 6.35
CA ALA A 215 -13.57 10.48 6.58
C ALA A 215 -12.82 10.16 5.26
N ALA A 216 -13.41 9.34 4.38
CA ALA A 216 -12.80 8.95 3.11
C ALA A 216 -12.86 10.07 2.05
N SER A 217 -14.02 10.71 1.86
CA SER A 217 -14.23 11.71 0.81
C SER A 217 -13.65 13.08 1.13
N LEU A 218 -13.41 13.39 2.41
CA LEU A 218 -12.67 14.57 2.89
C LEU A 218 -11.17 14.30 3.01
N PHE A 219 -10.71 13.12 2.56
CA PHE A 219 -9.30 12.71 2.55
C PHE A 219 -8.67 12.56 3.93
N LYS A 220 -9.42 12.42 5.01
CA LYS A 220 -8.89 12.18 6.36
C LYS A 220 -8.31 10.78 6.52
N ILE A 221 -8.83 9.81 5.74
CA ILE A 221 -8.31 8.44 5.66
C ILE A 221 -7.89 8.07 4.24
N SER A 222 -6.89 7.22 4.14
CA SER A 222 -6.39 6.65 2.88
C SER A 222 -6.60 5.14 2.89
N LEU A 223 -7.25 4.62 1.85
CA LEU A 223 -7.60 3.20 1.72
C LEU A 223 -6.70 2.52 0.69
N PRO A 224 -6.26 1.27 0.93
CA PRO A 224 -5.38 0.56 0.01
C PRO A 224 -6.10 0.10 -1.26
N THR A 225 -5.29 -0.19 -2.28
CA THR A 225 -5.78 -0.59 -3.61
C THR A 225 -6.81 -1.73 -3.59
N PRO A 226 -6.66 -2.83 -2.83
CA PRO A 226 -7.66 -3.90 -2.83
C PRO A 226 -9.05 -3.45 -2.34
N ILE A 227 -9.10 -2.58 -1.32
CA ILE A 227 -10.36 -2.03 -0.79
C ILE A 227 -11.01 -1.11 -1.83
N MET A 228 -10.24 -0.12 -2.32
CA MET A 228 -10.74 0.88 -3.26
C MET A 228 -11.22 0.27 -4.57
N ALA A 229 -10.55 -0.76 -5.08
CA ALA A 229 -10.87 -1.38 -6.36
C ALA A 229 -11.88 -2.55 -6.26
N GLY A 230 -12.02 -3.17 -5.08
CA GLY A 230 -12.72 -4.45 -4.94
C GLY A 230 -13.97 -4.43 -4.09
N VAL A 231 -13.98 -3.73 -2.97
CA VAL A 231 -15.16 -3.63 -2.09
C VAL A 231 -16.31 -2.98 -2.89
N ARG A 232 -17.50 -3.51 -2.82
CA ARG A 232 -18.70 -3.27 -3.63
C ARG A 232 -18.80 -4.09 -4.93
N THR A 233 -17.80 -4.89 -5.27
CA THR A 233 -17.84 -5.79 -6.44
C THR A 233 -17.94 -7.26 -5.97
N PRO A 234 -18.17 -8.23 -6.87
CA PRO A 234 -18.12 -9.65 -6.52
C PRO A 234 -16.75 -10.14 -6.02
N THR A 235 -15.68 -9.35 -6.15
CA THR A 235 -14.37 -9.67 -5.58
C THR A 235 -14.41 -9.62 -4.06
N ARG A 236 -13.86 -10.65 -3.40
CA ARG A 236 -13.94 -10.82 -1.95
C ARG A 236 -12.58 -11.06 -1.28
N GLN A 237 -11.45 -10.65 -1.88
CA GLN A 237 -10.13 -10.67 -1.26
C GLN A 237 -9.55 -9.26 -1.23
N PHE A 238 -9.27 -8.72 -0.04
CA PHE A 238 -8.92 -7.31 0.17
C PHE A 238 -7.63 -7.11 0.95
N SER A 239 -7.02 -8.17 1.47
CA SER A 239 -5.72 -8.07 2.14
C SER A 239 -4.62 -7.80 1.11
N SER A 240 -3.87 -6.72 1.32
CA SER A 240 -2.77 -6.33 0.43
C SER A 240 -1.45 -7.01 0.76
N CYS A 241 -1.28 -7.49 2.00
CA CYS A 241 -0.06 -8.08 2.53
C CYS A 241 -0.33 -9.50 3.03
N VAL A 242 0.46 -10.45 2.54
CA VAL A 242 0.34 -11.89 2.86
C VAL A 242 1.72 -12.43 3.23
N LEU A 243 1.83 -13.07 4.38
CA LEU A 243 3.05 -13.68 4.90
C LEU A 243 2.91 -15.20 4.87
N ILE A 244 3.79 -15.85 4.12
CA ILE A 244 3.79 -17.30 3.91
C ILE A 244 5.12 -17.87 4.36
N GLU A 245 5.09 -18.86 5.26
CA GLU A 245 6.27 -19.59 5.70
C GLU A 245 6.33 -20.95 5.02
N SER A 246 7.52 -21.33 4.55
CA SER A 246 7.82 -22.65 4.00
C SER A 246 8.73 -23.42 4.95
N ASP A 247 8.40 -24.67 5.23
CA ASP A 247 9.30 -25.59 5.92
C ASP A 247 10.30 -26.24 4.92
N ASP A 248 11.26 -26.99 5.45
CA ASP A 248 12.23 -27.80 4.72
C ASP A 248 11.63 -29.18 4.32
N ASP A 249 10.46 -29.11 3.68
CA ASP A 249 9.64 -30.26 3.24
C ASP A 249 8.98 -29.95 1.90
N LEU A 250 8.91 -30.95 1.00
CA LEU A 250 8.38 -30.78 -0.35
C LEU A 250 6.90 -30.43 -0.38
N ASP A 251 6.10 -30.97 0.54
CA ASP A 251 4.66 -30.65 0.63
C ASP A 251 4.48 -29.21 1.08
N SER A 252 5.26 -28.75 2.07
CA SER A 252 5.25 -27.37 2.53
C SER A 252 5.72 -26.39 1.45
N ILE A 253 6.80 -26.70 0.74
CA ILE A 253 7.29 -25.87 -0.39
C ILE A 253 6.22 -25.76 -1.48
N SER A 254 5.59 -26.88 -1.84
CA SER A 254 4.53 -26.92 -2.86
C SER A 254 3.28 -26.15 -2.42
N ALA A 255 2.88 -26.32 -1.16
CA ALA A 255 1.75 -25.61 -0.58
C ALA A 255 1.99 -24.09 -0.55
N ALA A 256 3.20 -23.66 -0.15
CA ALA A 256 3.60 -22.24 -0.17
C ALA A 256 3.54 -21.65 -1.59
N ALA A 257 4.06 -22.36 -2.60
CA ALA A 257 3.97 -21.93 -4.00
C ALA A 257 2.52 -21.82 -4.49
N GLY A 258 1.66 -22.78 -4.13
CA GLY A 258 0.22 -22.75 -4.44
C GLY A 258 -0.50 -21.55 -3.79
N ALA A 259 -0.17 -21.24 -2.54
CA ALA A 259 -0.69 -20.07 -1.84
C ALA A 259 -0.26 -18.76 -2.50
N ILE A 260 1.02 -18.64 -2.89
CA ILE A 260 1.56 -17.49 -3.61
C ILE A 260 0.73 -17.20 -4.87
N VAL A 261 0.50 -18.20 -5.71
CA VAL A 261 -0.28 -18.07 -6.96
C VAL A 261 -1.68 -17.53 -6.67
N LYS A 262 -2.38 -18.12 -5.67
CA LYS A 262 -3.75 -17.74 -5.32
C LYS A 262 -3.85 -16.29 -4.83
N TYR A 263 -2.90 -15.81 -4.02
CA TYR A 263 -2.92 -14.46 -3.49
C TYR A 263 -2.41 -13.41 -4.47
N VAL A 264 -1.37 -13.71 -5.26
CA VAL A 264 -0.87 -12.80 -6.30
C VAL A 264 -1.95 -12.52 -7.34
N SER A 265 -2.70 -13.54 -7.79
CA SER A 265 -3.81 -13.35 -8.73
C SER A 265 -4.89 -12.40 -8.20
N GLN A 266 -5.00 -12.25 -6.89
CA GLN A 266 -5.99 -11.40 -6.19
C GLN A 266 -5.37 -10.12 -5.59
N ARG A 267 -4.31 -9.59 -6.20
CA ARG A 267 -3.71 -8.26 -5.92
C ARG A 267 -2.89 -8.17 -4.63
N ALA A 268 -2.48 -9.28 -4.01
CA ALA A 268 -1.64 -9.25 -2.82
C ALA A 268 -0.14 -9.20 -3.14
N GLY A 269 0.62 -8.50 -2.27
CA GLY A 269 2.07 -8.60 -2.18
C GLY A 269 2.48 -9.64 -1.15
N ILE A 270 3.56 -10.38 -1.41
CA ILE A 270 3.92 -11.57 -0.63
C ILE A 270 5.22 -11.37 0.15
N GLY A 271 5.23 -11.71 1.44
CA GLY A 271 6.43 -12.05 2.20
C GLY A 271 6.58 -13.57 2.25
N ILE A 272 7.74 -14.09 1.91
CA ILE A 272 8.03 -15.53 1.89
C ILE A 272 9.17 -15.81 2.86
N ASN A 273 8.94 -16.58 3.91
CA ASN A 273 10.04 -17.10 4.72
C ASN A 273 10.42 -18.48 4.21
N ALA A 274 11.62 -18.62 3.68
CA ALA A 274 12.17 -19.85 3.16
C ALA A 274 13.56 -20.17 3.72
N GLY A 275 13.93 -19.49 4.81
CA GLY A 275 15.23 -19.61 5.44
C GLY A 275 15.48 -20.93 6.17
N ARG A 276 14.44 -21.77 6.36
CA ARG A 276 14.56 -23.12 6.94
C ARG A 276 15.05 -24.16 5.93
N ILE A 277 14.89 -23.90 4.62
CA ILE A 277 15.30 -24.85 3.58
C ILE A 277 16.80 -25.15 3.69
N ARG A 278 17.14 -26.46 3.75
CA ARG A 278 18.52 -26.93 3.90
C ARG A 278 19.44 -26.52 2.76
N ALA A 279 20.71 -26.34 3.07
CA ALA A 279 21.71 -25.92 2.11
C ALA A 279 22.09 -27.04 1.11
N ILE A 280 22.70 -26.64 0.00
CA ILE A 280 23.28 -27.55 -1.00
C ILE A 280 24.23 -28.55 -0.31
N GLY A 281 24.15 -29.82 -0.73
CA GLY A 281 24.98 -30.89 -0.20
C GLY A 281 24.52 -31.49 1.13
N SER A 282 23.46 -30.94 1.77
CA SER A 282 22.86 -31.55 2.97
C SER A 282 22.26 -32.93 2.63
N PRO A 283 22.33 -33.91 3.57
CA PRO A 283 21.85 -35.27 3.31
C PRO A 283 20.33 -35.32 3.11
N ILE A 284 19.89 -36.15 2.16
CA ILE A 284 18.49 -36.52 1.96
C ILE A 284 18.41 -38.07 1.87
N ARG A 285 17.21 -38.64 2.13
CA ARG A 285 16.98 -40.08 2.14
C ARG A 285 17.99 -40.86 2.97
N ASN A 286 18.20 -40.45 4.21
CA ASN A 286 19.17 -41.05 5.13
C ASN A 286 20.62 -41.09 4.60
N GLY A 287 20.99 -40.13 3.75
CA GLY A 287 22.34 -40.02 3.18
C GLY A 287 22.55 -40.69 1.81
N GLU A 288 21.52 -41.28 1.22
CA GLU A 288 21.59 -41.84 -0.14
C GLU A 288 21.87 -40.80 -1.23
N ALA A 289 21.42 -39.57 -0.99
CA ALA A 289 21.59 -38.46 -1.92
C ALA A 289 21.82 -37.14 -1.17
N THR A 290 22.19 -36.11 -1.92
CA THR A 290 22.42 -34.78 -1.39
C THR A 290 21.44 -33.77 -1.96
N HIS A 291 21.07 -32.79 -1.15
CA HIS A 291 20.16 -31.70 -1.50
C HIS A 291 20.78 -30.72 -2.50
N THR A 292 19.97 -30.19 -3.39
CA THR A 292 20.40 -29.27 -4.47
C THR A 292 20.57 -27.82 -4.01
N GLY A 293 20.30 -27.52 -2.73
CA GLY A 293 20.37 -26.18 -2.17
C GLY A 293 19.03 -25.44 -2.20
N CYS A 294 19.00 -24.27 -1.59
CA CYS A 294 17.77 -23.46 -1.49
C CYS A 294 17.47 -22.65 -2.78
N ILE A 295 18.47 -22.33 -3.60
CA ILE A 295 18.28 -21.49 -4.82
C ILE A 295 17.28 -22.09 -5.82
N PRO A 296 17.25 -23.39 -6.13
CA PRO A 296 16.23 -23.98 -7.00
C PRO A 296 14.80 -23.76 -6.48
N PHE A 297 14.58 -23.85 -5.16
CA PHE A 297 13.28 -23.60 -4.56
C PHE A 297 12.92 -22.10 -4.52
N PHE A 298 13.89 -21.22 -4.36
CA PHE A 298 13.68 -19.77 -4.52
C PHE A 298 13.26 -19.41 -5.95
N LYS A 299 13.81 -20.09 -6.96
CA LYS A 299 13.34 -19.99 -8.35
C LYS A 299 11.91 -20.48 -8.52
N HIS A 300 11.54 -21.57 -7.85
CA HIS A 300 10.17 -22.08 -7.84
C HIS A 300 9.20 -21.04 -7.29
N PHE A 301 9.49 -20.44 -6.14
CA PHE A 301 8.70 -19.32 -5.58
C PHE A 301 8.67 -18.11 -6.50
N HIS A 302 9.80 -17.74 -7.10
CA HIS A 302 9.84 -16.66 -8.09
C HIS A 302 8.89 -16.92 -9.26
N THR A 303 8.89 -18.13 -9.80
CA THR A 303 7.99 -18.53 -10.89
C THR A 303 6.53 -18.46 -10.46
N ALA A 304 6.20 -18.90 -9.25
CA ALA A 304 4.87 -18.77 -8.66
C ALA A 304 4.43 -17.30 -8.56
N VAL A 305 5.31 -16.42 -8.09
CA VAL A 305 5.04 -14.96 -8.00
C VAL A 305 4.80 -14.34 -9.38
N LYS A 306 5.52 -14.79 -10.42
CA LYS A 306 5.44 -14.21 -11.78
C LYS A 306 4.40 -14.86 -12.68
N SER A 307 3.81 -15.99 -12.26
CA SER A 307 2.81 -16.72 -13.04
C SER A 307 1.51 -15.96 -13.23
N CYS A 308 1.16 -15.05 -12.32
CA CYS A 308 -0.06 -14.27 -12.37
C CYS A 308 0.21 -12.76 -12.35
N SER A 309 -0.71 -11.99 -12.94
CA SER A 309 -0.76 -10.55 -12.78
C SER A 309 -1.77 -10.16 -11.69
N GLN A 310 -1.46 -9.10 -10.97
CA GLN A 310 -2.36 -8.52 -9.97
C GLN A 310 -3.57 -7.84 -10.65
N GLY A 311 -4.62 -8.62 -10.94
CA GLY A 311 -5.83 -8.11 -11.59
C GLY A 311 -5.61 -7.53 -12.99
N GLY A 312 -4.61 -8.02 -13.74
CA GLY A 312 -4.28 -7.55 -15.08
C GLY A 312 -3.54 -6.21 -15.15
N VAL A 313 -3.16 -5.63 -14.00
CA VAL A 313 -2.61 -4.26 -13.91
C VAL A 313 -1.14 -4.22 -13.50
N ARG A 314 -0.71 -5.12 -12.62
CA ARG A 314 0.67 -5.20 -12.09
C ARG A 314 1.18 -6.64 -12.13
N GLY A 315 2.49 -6.82 -12.36
CA GLY A 315 3.14 -8.11 -12.10
C GLY A 315 3.18 -8.43 -10.61
N GLY A 316 3.22 -9.71 -10.25
CA GLY A 316 3.41 -10.17 -8.88
C GLY A 316 4.73 -9.67 -8.29
N ALA A 317 4.76 -9.41 -6.99
CA ALA A 317 5.94 -8.98 -6.24
C ALA A 317 6.02 -9.70 -4.90
N ALA A 318 7.24 -10.07 -4.48
CA ALA A 318 7.48 -10.71 -3.20
C ALA A 318 8.87 -10.37 -2.64
N THR A 319 8.98 -10.38 -1.30
CA THR A 319 10.24 -10.38 -0.56
C THR A 319 10.45 -11.74 0.08
N LEU A 320 11.63 -12.32 -0.12
CA LEU A 320 12.00 -13.62 0.42
C LEU A 320 13.00 -13.45 1.57
N PHE A 321 12.70 -14.06 2.72
CA PHE A 321 13.45 -13.93 3.96
C PHE A 321 14.32 -15.17 4.23
N TYR A 322 15.54 -14.94 4.71
CA TYR A 322 16.49 -15.98 5.13
C TYR A 322 17.49 -15.44 6.18
N PRO A 323 17.99 -16.31 7.08
CA PRO A 323 18.95 -15.88 8.10
C PRO A 323 20.35 -15.65 7.51
N VAL A 324 21.05 -14.65 8.04
CA VAL A 324 22.42 -14.31 7.61
C VAL A 324 23.45 -15.39 7.88
N TRP A 325 23.17 -16.30 8.81
CA TRP A 325 24.02 -17.44 9.14
C TRP A 325 23.74 -18.70 8.30
N HIS A 326 22.88 -18.60 7.27
CA HIS A 326 22.62 -19.70 6.35
C HIS A 326 23.88 -20.07 5.55
N LEU A 327 24.16 -21.36 5.35
CA LEU A 327 25.38 -21.84 4.70
C LEU A 327 25.56 -21.30 3.27
N GLU A 328 24.48 -21.04 2.54
CA GLU A 328 24.50 -20.49 1.17
C GLU A 328 24.43 -18.95 1.13
N VAL A 329 24.58 -18.24 2.27
CA VAL A 329 24.32 -16.78 2.34
C VAL A 329 25.12 -15.97 1.32
N ARG A 330 26.35 -16.36 0.99
CA ARG A 330 27.19 -15.67 0.01
C ARG A 330 26.56 -15.67 -1.39
N ASP A 331 25.97 -16.80 -1.78
CA ASP A 331 25.26 -16.92 -3.08
C ASP A 331 23.89 -16.26 -3.02
N LEU A 332 23.21 -16.30 -1.87
CA LEU A 332 21.90 -15.65 -1.67
C LEU A 332 21.99 -14.13 -1.73
N LEU A 333 23.03 -13.51 -1.21
CA LEU A 333 23.20 -12.05 -1.21
C LEU A 333 23.29 -11.48 -2.63
N VAL A 334 23.85 -12.24 -3.59
CA VAL A 334 24.06 -11.76 -4.96
C VAL A 334 22.92 -12.11 -5.93
N LEU A 335 21.85 -12.75 -5.46
CA LEU A 335 20.74 -13.20 -6.32
C LEU A 335 20.09 -12.05 -7.10
N LYS A 336 20.08 -10.83 -6.55
CA LYS A 336 19.44 -9.67 -7.17
C LYS A 336 20.34 -8.83 -8.06
N ASN A 337 21.67 -8.99 -7.98
CA ASN A 337 22.58 -8.11 -8.71
C ASN A 337 22.60 -8.38 -10.24
N ASN A 338 23.11 -7.42 -11.01
CA ASN A 338 23.15 -7.51 -12.47
C ASN A 338 24.36 -8.28 -13.02
N ALA A 339 25.31 -8.67 -12.15
CA ALA A 339 26.46 -9.48 -12.54
C ALA A 339 26.10 -10.96 -12.61
N GLY A 340 26.71 -11.72 -13.51
CA GLY A 340 26.47 -13.15 -13.69
C GLY A 340 25.33 -13.48 -14.66
N THR A 341 25.07 -14.78 -14.81
CA THR A 341 24.06 -15.32 -15.72
C THR A 341 22.68 -15.40 -15.04
N ASP A 342 21.61 -15.49 -15.83
CA ASP A 342 20.26 -15.66 -15.31
C ASP A 342 20.06 -16.99 -14.57
N GLU A 343 20.90 -17.98 -14.85
CA GLU A 343 20.87 -19.26 -14.13
C GLU A 343 21.21 -19.10 -12.65
N ASN A 344 22.06 -18.14 -12.29
CA ASN A 344 22.54 -17.91 -10.94
C ASN A 344 21.92 -16.67 -10.29
N ARG A 345 20.84 -16.13 -10.85
CA ARG A 345 20.18 -14.92 -10.38
C ARG A 345 18.67 -15.07 -10.31
N ILE A 346 18.07 -14.31 -9.39
CA ILE A 346 16.62 -14.18 -9.23
C ILE A 346 16.33 -12.68 -8.98
N ARG A 347 16.43 -11.88 -10.05
CA ARG A 347 16.44 -10.40 -9.98
C ARG A 347 15.10 -9.79 -9.65
N HIS A 348 14.00 -10.50 -9.88
CA HIS A 348 12.64 -9.98 -9.74
C HIS A 348 11.96 -10.31 -8.39
N LEU A 349 12.68 -10.91 -7.44
CA LEU A 349 12.34 -10.94 -6.03
C LEU A 349 13.11 -9.85 -5.28
N ASP A 350 12.53 -9.37 -4.20
CA ASP A 350 13.21 -8.62 -3.16
C ASP A 350 13.65 -9.60 -2.05
N TYR A 351 14.61 -9.22 -1.22
CA TYR A 351 15.15 -10.11 -0.19
C TYR A 351 15.16 -9.43 1.17
N GLY A 352 14.93 -10.21 2.23
CA GLY A 352 15.06 -9.80 3.61
C GLY A 352 16.11 -10.66 4.31
N VAL A 353 17.25 -10.07 4.63
CA VAL A 353 18.32 -10.76 5.37
C VAL A 353 18.09 -10.55 6.86
N GLN A 354 18.06 -11.66 7.60
CA GLN A 354 17.70 -11.68 9.02
C GLN A 354 18.94 -11.70 9.89
N PHE A 355 19.01 -10.75 10.82
CA PHE A 355 20.11 -10.54 11.76
C PHE A 355 19.59 -10.56 13.20
N ASN A 356 20.50 -10.82 14.15
CA ASN A 356 20.26 -10.63 15.58
C ASN A 356 21.47 -10.00 16.28
N GLY A 357 21.37 -9.74 17.58
CA GLY A 357 22.41 -9.11 18.38
C GLY A 357 23.76 -9.83 18.34
N LEU A 358 23.77 -11.19 18.30
CA LEU A 358 25.01 -11.96 18.20
C LEU A 358 25.79 -11.64 16.91
N MET A 359 25.10 -11.49 15.77
CA MET A 359 25.75 -11.17 14.50
C MET A 359 26.38 -9.76 14.54
N TYR A 360 25.72 -8.79 15.15
CA TYR A 360 26.29 -7.46 15.37
C TYR A 360 27.46 -7.47 16.35
N LYS A 361 27.38 -8.25 17.42
CA LYS A 361 28.49 -8.45 18.35
C LYS A 361 29.73 -8.98 17.63
N ARG A 362 29.58 -10.02 16.80
CA ARG A 362 30.67 -10.58 15.98
C ARG A 362 31.26 -9.54 15.01
N PHE A 363 30.42 -8.67 14.43
CA PHE A 363 30.91 -7.59 13.59
C PHE A 363 31.73 -6.56 14.37
N LEU A 364 31.27 -6.13 15.55
CA LEU A 364 31.97 -5.14 16.37
C LEU A 364 33.28 -5.68 16.93
N GLU A 365 33.38 -6.96 17.21
CA GLU A 365 34.57 -7.64 17.71
C GLU A 365 35.55 -8.04 16.59
N ASP A 366 35.27 -7.69 15.33
CA ASP A 366 36.01 -8.14 14.13
C ASP A 366 36.15 -9.67 14.05
N GLY A 367 35.12 -10.36 14.55
CA GLY A 367 35.05 -11.81 14.68
C GLY A 367 34.59 -12.51 13.40
N VAL A 368 34.27 -13.76 13.56
CA VAL A 368 33.83 -14.69 12.50
C VAL A 368 32.36 -15.02 12.69
N ILE A 369 31.60 -15.06 11.58
CA ILE A 369 30.26 -15.64 11.52
C ILE A 369 30.39 -17.04 10.96
N THR A 370 29.89 -18.02 11.69
CA THR A 370 29.84 -19.41 11.26
C THR A 370 28.52 -19.68 10.57
N LEU A 371 28.58 -20.23 9.39
CA LEU A 371 27.44 -20.52 8.51
C LEU A 371 27.06 -22.00 8.64
N PHE A 372 25.75 -22.24 8.76
CA PHE A 372 25.21 -23.58 8.94
C PHE A 372 24.07 -23.86 7.95
N SER A 373 23.88 -25.16 7.62
CA SER A 373 22.62 -25.62 7.06
C SER A 373 21.61 -25.77 8.21
N PRO A 374 20.42 -25.14 8.16
CA PRO A 374 19.43 -25.23 9.24
C PRO A 374 19.08 -26.67 9.66
N HIS A 375 19.05 -27.57 8.69
CA HIS A 375 18.77 -28.99 8.91
C HIS A 375 19.82 -29.70 9.77
N GLU A 376 21.09 -29.28 9.71
CA GLU A 376 22.22 -29.93 10.37
C GLU A 376 22.47 -29.38 11.80
N VAL A 377 21.71 -28.34 12.22
CA VAL A 377 21.81 -27.69 13.53
C VAL A 377 20.42 -27.63 14.21
N PRO A 378 19.91 -28.77 14.72
CA PRO A 378 18.56 -28.87 15.28
C PRO A 378 18.28 -27.82 16.37
N GLY A 379 17.12 -27.15 16.27
CA GLY A 379 16.66 -26.15 17.23
C GLY A 379 17.30 -24.77 17.08
N LEU A 380 18.37 -24.61 16.29
CA LEU A 380 19.01 -23.31 16.10
C LEU A 380 18.10 -22.34 15.35
N TYR A 381 17.41 -22.81 14.31
CA TYR A 381 16.50 -21.96 13.52
C TYR A 381 15.34 -21.43 14.35
N ASP A 382 14.70 -22.25 15.17
CA ASP A 382 13.60 -21.82 16.01
C ASP A 382 14.09 -20.87 17.12
N ALA A 383 15.21 -21.21 17.78
CA ALA A 383 15.81 -20.35 18.81
C ALA A 383 16.18 -18.95 18.28
N PHE A 384 16.54 -18.84 16.99
CA PHE A 384 16.88 -17.56 16.36
C PHE A 384 15.76 -16.53 16.45
N PHE A 385 14.50 -16.98 16.50
CA PHE A 385 13.32 -16.13 16.62
C PHE A 385 12.73 -16.10 18.04
N GLU A 386 12.81 -17.21 18.75
CA GLU A 386 12.06 -17.44 20.00
C GLU A 386 12.85 -17.05 21.25
N ASP A 387 14.17 -17.36 21.28
CA ASP A 387 15.01 -17.19 22.48
C ASP A 387 16.47 -16.92 22.11
N GLN A 388 16.89 -15.68 22.23
CA GLN A 388 18.24 -15.24 21.87
C GLN A 388 19.32 -15.87 22.76
N GLY A 389 19.03 -16.15 24.03
CA GLY A 389 19.98 -16.82 24.94
C GLY A 389 20.18 -18.29 24.55
N LYS A 390 19.11 -18.98 24.19
CA LYS A 390 19.15 -20.34 23.65
C LYS A 390 19.86 -20.37 22.29
N PHE A 391 19.60 -19.40 21.44
CA PHE A 391 20.27 -19.27 20.13
C PHE A 391 21.78 -19.14 20.31
N GLU A 392 22.27 -18.20 21.14
CA GLU A 392 23.70 -17.99 21.38
C GLU A 392 24.36 -19.26 21.90
N LYS A 393 23.72 -19.94 22.84
CA LYS A 393 24.22 -21.19 23.46
C LYS A 393 24.34 -22.32 22.41
N LEU A 394 23.32 -22.52 21.60
CA LEU A 394 23.34 -23.54 20.54
C LEU A 394 24.34 -23.18 19.45
N TYR A 395 24.37 -21.92 19.01
CA TYR A 395 25.27 -21.43 17.99
C TYR A 395 26.73 -21.66 18.35
N LEU A 396 27.15 -21.30 19.58
CA LEU A 396 28.48 -21.50 20.07
C LEU A 396 28.84 -22.99 20.25
N ALA A 397 27.88 -23.82 20.67
CA ALA A 397 28.08 -25.27 20.76
C ALA A 397 28.31 -25.89 19.37
N TYR A 398 27.50 -25.54 18.38
CA TYR A 398 27.65 -26.02 16.98
C TYR A 398 28.92 -25.48 16.33
N GLU A 399 29.38 -24.31 16.70
CA GLU A 399 30.67 -23.76 16.26
C GLU A 399 31.85 -24.67 16.64
N GLN A 400 31.79 -25.29 17.82
CA GLN A 400 32.85 -26.17 18.35
C GLN A 400 32.71 -27.61 17.90
N ASP A 401 31.55 -28.03 17.40
CA ASP A 401 31.29 -29.41 16.99
C ASP A 401 31.94 -29.71 15.63
N GLU A 402 33.03 -30.46 15.63
CA GLU A 402 33.76 -30.86 14.42
C GLU A 402 32.98 -31.81 13.49
N THR A 403 31.88 -32.39 13.96
CA THR A 403 31.05 -33.32 13.16
C THR A 403 30.02 -32.56 12.28
N ILE A 404 29.75 -31.31 12.57
CA ILE A 404 28.79 -30.48 11.84
C ILE A 404 29.47 -29.80 10.66
N ARG A 405 28.88 -29.94 9.47
CA ARG A 405 29.31 -29.20 8.30
C ARG A 405 29.02 -27.71 8.46
N LYS A 406 30.06 -26.91 8.34
CA LYS A 406 30.01 -25.46 8.52
C LYS A 406 31.01 -24.76 7.61
N ASP A 407 30.80 -23.49 7.38
CA ASP A 407 31.77 -22.58 6.76
C ASP A 407 31.91 -21.33 7.65
N GLN A 408 32.97 -20.60 7.49
CA GLN A 408 33.25 -19.41 8.29
C GLN A 408 33.58 -18.22 7.38
N VAL A 409 33.06 -17.06 7.77
CA VAL A 409 33.29 -15.80 7.08
C VAL A 409 33.59 -14.70 8.09
N LYS A 410 34.56 -13.83 7.80
CA LYS A 410 34.75 -12.64 8.64
C LYS A 410 33.47 -11.81 8.65
N ALA A 411 33.00 -11.45 9.84
CA ALA A 411 31.77 -10.67 9.98
C ALA A 411 31.81 -9.38 9.17
N ARG A 412 32.95 -8.68 9.18
CA ARG A 412 33.17 -7.44 8.41
C ARG A 412 32.99 -7.67 6.90
N ASP A 413 33.49 -8.77 6.34
CA ASP A 413 33.39 -9.05 4.92
C ASP A 413 31.92 -9.36 4.53
N LEU A 414 31.20 -10.12 5.36
CA LEU A 414 29.80 -10.45 5.12
C LEU A 414 28.89 -9.22 5.20
N PHE A 415 29.08 -8.37 6.23
CA PHE A 415 28.34 -7.12 6.36
C PHE A 415 28.66 -6.16 5.20
N THR A 416 29.91 -6.07 4.77
CA THR A 416 30.32 -5.26 3.62
C THR A 416 29.65 -5.74 2.34
N ALA A 417 29.63 -7.07 2.10
CA ALA A 417 28.96 -7.66 0.95
C ALA A 417 27.45 -7.35 0.99
N PHE A 418 26.79 -7.52 2.13
CA PHE A 418 25.40 -7.18 2.33
C PHE A 418 25.10 -5.72 2.02
N MET A 419 25.87 -4.77 2.59
CA MET A 419 25.68 -3.34 2.37
C MET A 419 25.93 -2.93 0.92
N LYS A 420 26.92 -3.53 0.27
CA LYS A 420 27.23 -3.30 -1.16
C LYS A 420 26.06 -3.75 -2.04
N GLU A 421 25.55 -4.96 -1.84
CA GLU A 421 24.43 -5.46 -2.63
C GLU A 421 23.15 -4.68 -2.37
N ARG A 422 22.91 -4.27 -1.12
CA ARG A 422 21.80 -3.38 -0.76
C ARG A 422 21.89 -2.04 -1.49
N ALA A 423 23.06 -1.39 -1.47
CA ALA A 423 23.29 -0.11 -2.15
C ALA A 423 23.11 -0.23 -3.68
N ASN A 424 23.64 -1.29 -4.27
CA ASN A 424 23.60 -1.50 -5.71
C ASN A 424 22.22 -1.87 -6.26
N THR A 425 21.41 -2.59 -5.49
CA THR A 425 20.11 -3.14 -5.94
C THR A 425 18.91 -2.38 -5.39
N GLY A 426 19.07 -1.65 -4.28
CA GLY A 426 18.04 -0.83 -3.64
C GLY A 426 16.93 -1.60 -2.92
N ARG A 427 16.94 -2.95 -2.94
CA ARG A 427 15.83 -3.76 -2.42
C ARG A 427 16.30 -5.06 -1.74
N ILE A 428 17.26 -4.94 -0.85
CA ILE A 428 17.64 -5.96 0.10
C ILE A 428 17.41 -5.37 1.49
N TYR A 429 16.40 -5.89 2.18
CA TYR A 429 16.02 -5.45 3.52
C TYR A 429 16.92 -6.09 4.59
N LEU A 430 16.99 -5.43 5.73
CA LEU A 430 17.58 -5.94 6.96
C LEU A 430 16.46 -6.13 7.98
N GLN A 431 16.28 -7.36 8.49
CA GLN A 431 15.33 -7.66 9.56
C GLN A 431 16.08 -8.01 10.83
N ASN A 432 15.87 -7.24 11.89
CA ASN A 432 16.36 -7.56 13.24
C ASN A 432 15.34 -8.47 13.93
N VAL A 433 15.59 -9.78 13.94
CA VAL A 433 14.61 -10.77 14.41
C VAL A 433 14.37 -10.70 15.92
N ASP A 434 15.39 -10.35 16.69
CA ASP A 434 15.30 -10.10 18.12
C ASP A 434 14.38 -8.91 18.42
N HIS A 435 14.56 -7.76 17.74
CA HIS A 435 13.69 -6.60 17.88
C HIS A 435 12.27 -6.87 17.40
N SER A 436 12.12 -7.62 16.29
CA SER A 436 10.79 -8.02 15.79
C SER A 436 10.00 -8.83 16.82
N ASN A 437 10.66 -9.57 17.70
CA ASN A 437 10.03 -10.38 18.72
C ASN A 437 9.93 -9.69 20.09
N THR A 438 10.93 -8.88 20.49
CA THR A 438 10.93 -8.22 21.81
C THR A 438 10.08 -6.95 21.87
N HIS A 439 9.84 -6.28 20.72
CA HIS A 439 9.09 -5.03 20.64
C HIS A 439 7.71 -5.18 19.97
N SER A 440 7.27 -6.40 19.69
CA SER A 440 5.99 -6.65 19.06
C SER A 440 4.83 -6.76 20.06
N ALA A 441 3.62 -6.78 19.51
CA ALA A 441 2.41 -7.08 20.27
C ALA A 441 2.33 -8.55 20.74
N PHE A 442 3.11 -9.46 20.14
CA PHE A 442 3.02 -10.90 20.36
C PHE A 442 4.07 -11.39 21.35
N ASN A 443 3.68 -12.37 22.18
CA ASN A 443 4.60 -13.05 23.08
C ASN A 443 5.44 -14.05 22.26
N PRO A 444 6.78 -13.92 22.18
CA PRO A 444 7.61 -14.75 21.33
C PRO A 444 7.59 -16.25 21.69
N ASN A 445 7.27 -16.59 22.96
CA ASN A 445 7.13 -17.99 23.38
C ASN A 445 5.83 -18.65 22.92
N LYS A 446 4.80 -17.85 22.54
CA LYS A 446 3.49 -18.34 22.12
C LYS A 446 3.27 -18.13 20.62
N ALA A 447 3.73 -17.02 20.10
CA ALA A 447 3.50 -16.57 18.72
C ALA A 447 4.75 -15.87 18.14
N PRO A 448 5.85 -16.62 17.90
CA PRO A 448 7.10 -16.04 17.40
C PRO A 448 6.92 -15.47 15.98
N ILE A 449 7.59 -14.35 15.75
CA ILE A 449 7.63 -13.67 14.46
C ILE A 449 8.86 -14.13 13.69
N ARG A 450 8.65 -14.76 12.52
CA ARG A 450 9.73 -15.31 11.71
C ARG A 450 10.00 -14.55 10.42
N GLN A 451 9.17 -13.56 10.07
CA GLN A 451 9.31 -12.81 8.81
C GLN A 451 8.56 -11.50 8.85
N SER A 452 8.68 -10.76 7.76
CA SER A 452 7.86 -9.60 7.44
C SER A 452 7.15 -9.79 6.08
N ASN A 453 6.41 -8.77 5.65
CA ASN A 453 5.73 -8.74 4.36
C ASN A 453 6.63 -8.23 3.22
N LEU A 454 6.03 -7.94 2.05
CA LEU A 454 6.73 -7.42 0.88
C LEU A 454 7.51 -6.12 1.17
N CYS A 455 6.94 -5.20 1.95
CA CYS A 455 7.48 -3.84 2.16
C CYS A 455 8.09 -3.63 3.56
N MET A 456 8.18 -4.67 4.38
CA MET A 456 8.80 -4.69 5.73
C MET A 456 8.09 -3.90 6.83
N GLU A 457 6.86 -3.43 6.61
CA GLU A 457 6.12 -2.67 7.62
C GLU A 457 5.32 -3.52 8.60
N ILE A 458 5.20 -4.83 8.37
CA ILE A 458 4.38 -5.74 9.17
C ILE A 458 5.22 -6.92 9.66
N THR A 459 5.13 -7.20 10.95
CA THR A 459 5.73 -8.37 11.59
C THR A 459 4.63 -9.16 12.31
N LEU A 460 4.28 -10.32 11.77
CA LEU A 460 3.17 -11.15 12.23
C LEU A 460 3.62 -12.60 12.38
N PRO A 461 3.06 -13.35 13.36
CA PRO A 461 3.32 -14.77 13.51
C PRO A 461 2.89 -15.56 12.28
N THR A 462 3.69 -16.56 11.92
CA THR A 462 3.41 -17.51 10.82
C THR A 462 3.74 -18.93 11.26
N LYS A 463 3.13 -19.91 10.59
CA LYS A 463 3.50 -21.33 10.69
C LYS A 463 3.47 -21.94 9.29
N PRO A 464 4.41 -22.83 8.97
CA PRO A 464 4.38 -23.58 7.72
C PRO A 464 3.06 -24.32 7.53
N MET A 465 2.62 -24.43 6.30
CA MET A 465 1.48 -25.26 5.92
C MET A 465 1.95 -26.37 4.96
N TYR A 466 1.26 -27.51 4.97
CA TYR A 466 1.61 -28.69 4.16
C TYR A 466 0.60 -28.98 3.05
N SER A 467 -0.48 -28.22 3.00
CA SER A 467 -1.43 -28.16 1.89
C SER A 467 -2.15 -26.82 1.88
N VAL A 468 -2.81 -26.45 0.78
CA VAL A 468 -3.64 -25.25 0.70
C VAL A 468 -4.93 -25.30 1.53
N GLN A 469 -5.28 -26.48 2.04
CA GLN A 469 -6.41 -26.72 2.94
C GLN A 469 -5.96 -27.01 4.38
N ASP A 470 -4.68 -26.85 4.68
CA ASP A 470 -4.11 -27.10 6.00
C ASP A 470 -4.72 -26.16 7.04
N GLU A 471 -5.20 -26.74 8.13
CA GLU A 471 -5.78 -26.02 9.28
C GLU A 471 -4.77 -25.80 10.42
N GLN A 472 -3.60 -26.41 10.35
CA GLN A 472 -2.55 -26.30 11.36
C GLN A 472 -1.51 -25.21 11.01
N GLY A 473 -1.39 -24.87 9.74
CA GLY A 473 -0.56 -23.78 9.27
C GLY A 473 -1.14 -22.41 9.62
N GLU A 474 -0.31 -21.38 9.54
CA GLU A 474 -0.70 -20.00 9.78
C GLU A 474 -0.15 -19.08 8.70
N VAL A 475 -1.00 -18.65 7.77
CA VAL A 475 -0.68 -17.64 6.76
C VAL A 475 -1.22 -16.31 7.25
N ALA A 476 -0.32 -15.40 7.61
CA ALA A 476 -0.72 -14.12 8.16
C ALA A 476 -1.14 -13.14 7.06
N LEU A 477 -2.24 -12.44 7.30
CA LEU A 477 -2.74 -11.38 6.45
C LEU A 477 -2.79 -10.07 7.22
N CYS A 478 -2.56 -8.95 6.55
CA CYS A 478 -2.81 -7.65 7.13
C CYS A 478 -3.71 -6.81 6.23
N THR A 479 -4.66 -6.15 6.86
CA THR A 479 -5.59 -5.22 6.26
C THR A 479 -5.20 -3.82 6.67
N LEU A 480 -4.99 -2.94 5.69
CA LEU A 480 -4.33 -1.66 5.89
C LEU A 480 -5.28 -0.48 5.71
N SER A 481 -4.99 0.62 6.43
CA SER A 481 -5.48 1.97 6.17
C SER A 481 -4.47 2.99 6.72
N ALA A 482 -4.55 4.24 6.29
CA ALA A 482 -3.67 5.28 6.82
C ALA A 482 -4.47 6.55 7.14
N VAL A 483 -4.09 7.23 8.22
CA VAL A 483 -4.57 8.57 8.54
C VAL A 483 -3.79 9.59 7.71
N ASN A 484 -4.48 10.51 7.06
CA ASN A 484 -3.85 11.65 6.39
C ASN A 484 -3.65 12.79 7.38
N LEU A 485 -2.48 12.87 7.97
CA LEU A 485 -2.16 13.87 9.00
C LEU A 485 -2.35 15.31 8.50
N GLY A 486 -2.07 15.56 7.21
CA GLY A 486 -2.24 16.89 6.63
C GLY A 486 -3.69 17.38 6.52
N ALA A 487 -4.66 16.45 6.54
CA ALA A 487 -6.09 16.76 6.46
C ALA A 487 -6.77 16.93 7.82
N LEU A 488 -6.03 16.71 8.91
CA LEU A 488 -6.55 16.94 10.26
C LEU A 488 -6.42 18.42 10.64
N ASP A 489 -7.46 18.94 11.28
CA ASP A 489 -7.47 20.29 11.87
C ASP A 489 -6.88 20.27 13.29
N SER A 490 -7.08 19.16 14.02
CA SER A 490 -6.55 18.91 15.37
C SER A 490 -6.14 17.46 15.55
N ILE A 491 -5.19 17.20 16.46
CA ILE A 491 -4.82 15.84 16.91
C ILE A 491 -6.01 15.13 17.57
N ASP A 492 -6.92 15.87 18.17
CA ASP A 492 -8.11 15.31 18.85
C ASP A 492 -9.03 14.55 17.89
N GLU A 493 -9.00 14.88 16.60
CA GLU A 493 -9.76 14.14 15.60
C GLU A 493 -9.28 12.67 15.43
N LEU A 494 -8.07 12.35 15.90
CA LEU A 494 -7.54 10.98 15.82
C LEU A 494 -8.41 9.99 16.58
N GLU A 495 -9.11 10.40 17.64
CA GLU A 495 -10.02 9.53 18.37
C GLU A 495 -11.15 9.00 17.46
N ASP A 496 -11.85 9.90 16.78
CA ASP A 496 -12.95 9.54 15.88
C ASP A 496 -12.46 8.82 14.61
N ILE A 497 -11.33 9.29 14.05
CA ILE A 497 -10.76 8.72 12.82
C ILE A 497 -10.22 7.31 13.05
N THR A 498 -9.57 7.04 14.18
CA THR A 498 -9.09 5.68 14.47
C THR A 498 -10.24 4.71 14.79
N ASP A 499 -11.28 5.17 15.49
CA ASP A 499 -12.49 4.37 15.72
C ASP A 499 -13.12 3.90 14.41
N ILE A 500 -13.37 4.83 13.47
CA ILE A 500 -14.00 4.47 12.19
C ILE A 500 -13.09 3.56 11.34
N ILE A 501 -11.76 3.75 11.37
CA ILE A 501 -10.81 2.87 10.67
C ILE A 501 -10.83 1.46 11.29
N VAL A 502 -10.73 1.34 12.62
CA VAL A 502 -10.72 0.04 13.30
C VAL A 502 -12.01 -0.73 13.00
N ARG A 503 -13.17 -0.08 13.10
CA ARG A 503 -14.48 -0.69 12.78
C ARG A 503 -14.57 -1.10 11.31
N ALA A 504 -14.11 -0.28 10.39
CA ALA A 504 -14.13 -0.57 8.96
C ALA A 504 -13.24 -1.78 8.60
N LEU A 505 -12.00 -1.79 9.11
CA LEU A 505 -11.05 -2.85 8.85
C LEU A 505 -11.41 -4.16 9.57
N ASP A 506 -11.95 -4.10 10.80
CA ASP A 506 -12.46 -5.28 11.50
C ASP A 506 -13.63 -5.92 10.75
N SER A 507 -14.57 -5.10 10.27
CA SER A 507 -15.70 -5.58 9.46
C SER A 507 -15.23 -6.18 8.13
N LEU A 508 -14.19 -5.64 7.52
CA LEU A 508 -13.60 -6.17 6.29
C LEU A 508 -13.07 -7.59 6.45
N LEU A 509 -12.52 -7.95 7.62
CA LEU A 509 -12.06 -9.32 7.90
C LEU A 509 -13.19 -10.35 7.83
N ASP A 510 -14.42 -9.96 8.14
CA ASP A 510 -15.59 -10.83 8.05
C ASP A 510 -16.28 -10.77 6.68
N TYR A 511 -16.14 -9.65 5.96
CA TYR A 511 -16.71 -9.44 4.63
C TYR A 511 -15.93 -10.17 3.53
N GLN A 512 -14.63 -10.42 3.70
CA GLN A 512 -13.79 -11.06 2.68
C GLN A 512 -13.89 -12.59 2.69
N ASN A 513 -13.54 -13.21 1.55
CA ASN A 513 -13.31 -14.64 1.41
C ASN A 513 -11.82 -14.93 1.42
N TYR A 514 -11.47 -16.10 1.90
CA TYR A 514 -10.07 -16.52 2.04
C TYR A 514 -9.79 -17.71 1.09
N PRO A 515 -8.87 -17.55 0.09
CA PRO A 515 -8.55 -18.63 -0.84
C PRO A 515 -7.76 -19.78 -0.21
N ILE A 516 -7.24 -19.58 1.02
CA ILE A 516 -6.42 -20.54 1.79
C ILE A 516 -7.00 -20.68 3.19
N LYS A 517 -7.18 -21.92 3.66
CA LYS A 517 -7.79 -22.20 4.95
C LYS A 517 -6.95 -21.69 6.13
N SER A 518 -5.64 -21.90 6.08
CA SER A 518 -4.70 -21.38 7.08
C SER A 518 -4.74 -19.84 7.21
N ALA A 519 -5.04 -19.13 6.12
CA ALA A 519 -5.18 -17.67 6.15
C ALA A 519 -6.50 -17.22 6.74
N GLU A 520 -7.60 -17.95 6.49
CA GLU A 520 -8.89 -17.69 7.12
C GLU A 520 -8.80 -17.82 8.65
N LEU A 521 -8.24 -18.93 9.11
CA LEU A 521 -8.10 -19.22 10.54
C LEU A 521 -7.19 -18.20 11.22
N ALA A 522 -6.04 -17.91 10.65
CA ALA A 522 -5.12 -16.91 11.18
C ALA A 522 -5.79 -15.53 11.28
N SER A 523 -6.47 -15.09 10.22
CA SER A 523 -7.11 -13.77 10.18
C SER A 523 -8.26 -13.66 11.19
N LYS A 524 -9.09 -14.68 11.31
CA LYS A 524 -10.23 -14.67 12.25
C LYS A 524 -9.78 -14.82 13.70
N ASN A 525 -8.70 -15.58 13.96
CA ASN A 525 -8.18 -15.77 15.31
C ASN A 525 -7.42 -14.55 15.82
N ARG A 526 -6.60 -13.91 14.97
CA ARG A 526 -5.75 -12.78 15.37
C ARG A 526 -6.34 -11.41 15.04
N ARG A 527 -7.18 -11.31 14.02
CA ARG A 527 -7.82 -10.07 13.54
C ARG A 527 -6.83 -8.91 13.39
N THR A 528 -5.73 -9.17 12.70
CA THR A 528 -4.62 -8.23 12.53
C THR A 528 -4.98 -7.06 11.63
N LEU A 529 -4.70 -5.84 12.08
CA LEU A 529 -4.86 -4.59 11.33
C LEU A 529 -3.52 -3.86 11.21
N GLY A 530 -3.44 -2.95 10.24
CA GLY A 530 -2.29 -2.07 10.08
C GLY A 530 -2.74 -0.65 9.76
N ILE A 531 -2.75 0.23 10.76
CA ILE A 531 -3.10 1.64 10.64
C ILE A 531 -1.81 2.44 10.60
N GLY A 532 -1.56 3.10 9.49
CA GLY A 532 -0.41 3.97 9.31
C GLY A 532 -0.79 5.43 9.15
N VAL A 533 0.15 6.20 8.61
CA VAL A 533 -0.07 7.60 8.30
C VAL A 533 0.40 7.93 6.89
N THR A 534 -0.14 8.97 6.31
CA THR A 534 0.35 9.60 5.10
C THR A 534 0.47 11.11 5.32
N ASN A 535 1.25 11.77 4.48
CA ASN A 535 1.35 13.24 4.47
C ASN A 535 2.09 13.85 5.68
N LEU A 536 3.01 13.10 6.32
CA LEU A 536 3.78 13.63 7.45
C LEU A 536 4.62 14.84 7.04
N ALA A 537 5.20 14.83 5.85
CA ALA A 537 6.03 15.97 5.39
C ALA A 537 5.21 17.27 5.28
N TYR A 538 3.99 17.19 4.74
CA TYR A 538 3.10 18.36 4.72
C TYR A 538 2.64 18.76 6.13
N TYR A 539 2.34 17.78 6.98
CA TYR A 539 1.93 18.03 8.36
C TYR A 539 3.03 18.77 9.14
N LEU A 540 4.28 18.40 8.98
CA LEU A 540 5.41 19.12 9.58
C LEU A 540 5.54 20.53 8.99
N ALA A 541 5.55 20.67 7.66
CA ALA A 541 5.66 21.96 6.99
C ALA A 541 4.55 22.95 7.41
N LYS A 542 3.31 22.49 7.48
CA LYS A 542 2.13 23.23 7.94
C LYS A 542 2.26 23.73 9.39
N ASN A 543 2.97 22.99 10.24
CA ASN A 543 3.23 23.33 11.63
C ASN A 543 4.60 24.00 11.86
N ASN A 544 5.26 24.48 10.80
CA ASN A 544 6.60 25.09 10.85
C ASN A 544 7.66 24.19 11.50
N ALA A 545 7.54 22.88 11.34
CA ALA A 545 8.44 21.86 11.87
C ALA A 545 9.19 21.15 10.73
N LYS A 546 10.36 20.62 11.05
CA LYS A 546 11.28 19.98 10.10
C LYS A 546 11.73 18.62 10.61
N TYR A 547 12.23 17.79 9.68
CA TYR A 547 12.89 16.52 10.02
C TYR A 547 14.28 16.72 10.61
N SER A 548 15.05 17.70 10.08
CA SER A 548 16.51 17.77 10.26
C SER A 548 16.96 18.53 11.50
N ASP A 549 16.14 19.44 12.06
CA ASP A 549 16.54 20.38 13.12
C ASP A 549 15.94 20.06 14.51
N GLY A 550 15.20 18.96 14.62
CA GLY A 550 14.55 18.54 15.86
C GLY A 550 13.27 19.30 16.21
N SER A 551 12.90 20.33 15.44
CA SER A 551 11.66 21.11 15.72
C SER A 551 10.38 20.27 15.59
N GLY A 552 10.43 19.16 14.83
CA GLY A 552 9.33 18.22 14.66
C GLY A 552 9.18 17.20 15.80
N ASN A 553 10.18 17.00 16.66
CA ASN A 553 10.21 15.88 17.61
C ASN A 553 9.01 15.84 18.55
N HIS A 554 8.68 16.97 19.19
CA HIS A 554 7.53 17.05 20.09
C HIS A 554 6.20 16.80 19.38
N LEU A 555 6.00 17.42 18.21
CA LEU A 555 4.80 17.26 17.41
C LEU A 555 4.62 15.80 16.96
N ILE A 556 5.69 15.16 16.50
CA ILE A 556 5.70 13.75 16.09
C ILE A 556 5.38 12.86 17.28
N HIS A 557 6.04 13.06 18.42
CA HIS A 557 5.80 12.27 19.63
C HIS A 557 4.32 12.31 20.03
N LYS A 558 3.77 13.51 20.20
CA LYS A 558 2.36 13.72 20.57
C LYS A 558 1.39 13.10 19.56
N THR A 559 1.64 13.27 18.27
CA THR A 559 0.78 12.72 17.21
C THR A 559 0.79 11.19 17.22
N PHE A 560 1.96 10.57 17.37
CA PHE A 560 2.07 9.11 17.36
C PHE A 560 1.68 8.48 18.70
N GLU A 561 1.82 9.18 19.82
CA GLU A 561 1.18 8.78 21.07
C GLU A 561 -0.34 8.68 20.90
N ALA A 562 -0.97 9.73 20.37
CA ALA A 562 -2.41 9.77 20.14
C ALA A 562 -2.87 8.68 19.17
N LEU A 563 -2.16 8.49 18.04
CA LEU A 563 -2.48 7.44 17.08
C LEU A 563 -2.44 6.04 17.71
N GLN A 564 -1.40 5.74 18.49
CA GLN A 564 -1.26 4.43 19.15
C GLN A 564 -2.30 4.25 20.25
N TYR A 565 -2.50 5.26 21.08
CA TYR A 565 -3.47 5.23 22.17
C TYR A 565 -4.90 5.04 21.67
N TYR A 566 -5.35 5.88 20.75
CA TYR A 566 -6.71 5.82 20.23
C TYR A 566 -6.99 4.58 19.39
N SER A 567 -5.99 4.05 18.68
CA SER A 567 -6.12 2.77 17.99
C SER A 567 -6.35 1.61 18.97
N LEU A 568 -5.61 1.56 20.09
CA LEU A 568 -5.81 0.56 21.15
C LEU A 568 -7.15 0.76 21.86
N LYS A 569 -7.52 2.00 22.14
CA LYS A 569 -8.82 2.33 22.75
C LYS A 569 -9.98 1.86 21.88
N ALA A 570 -9.98 2.19 20.59
CA ALA A 570 -11.01 1.77 19.65
C ALA A 570 -11.14 0.23 19.57
N SER A 571 -10.02 -0.48 19.53
CA SER A 571 -10.02 -1.94 19.54
C SER A 571 -10.51 -2.55 20.87
N ASN A 572 -10.23 -1.88 22.00
CA ASN A 572 -10.73 -2.30 23.31
C ASN A 572 -12.24 -2.07 23.44
N GLU A 573 -12.74 -0.94 22.97
CA GLU A 573 -14.19 -0.64 22.92
C GLU A 573 -14.92 -1.61 22.00
N LEU A 574 -14.35 -1.91 20.83
CA LEU A 574 -14.90 -2.90 19.91
C LEU A 574 -14.85 -4.33 20.51
N ALA A 575 -13.86 -4.65 21.35
CA ALA A 575 -13.81 -5.90 22.09
C ALA A 575 -14.92 -5.99 23.14
N ALA A 576 -15.29 -4.88 23.77
CA ALA A 576 -16.44 -4.85 24.69
C ALA A 576 -17.77 -5.08 23.96
N GLU A 577 -17.88 -4.65 22.71
CA GLU A 577 -19.08 -4.84 21.88
C GLU A 577 -19.17 -6.26 21.26
N LYS A 578 -18.06 -6.77 20.71
CA LYS A 578 -18.02 -7.96 19.84
C LYS A 578 -17.18 -9.12 20.41
N GLY A 579 -16.55 -8.95 21.55
CA GLY A 579 -15.60 -9.89 22.14
C GLY A 579 -14.16 -9.66 21.64
N ALA A 580 -13.18 -9.99 22.47
CA ALA A 580 -11.77 -9.99 22.12
C ALA A 580 -11.45 -10.99 21.00
N CYS A 581 -10.35 -10.79 20.27
CA CYS A 581 -9.92 -11.80 19.31
C CYS A 581 -9.53 -13.12 20.01
N PRO A 582 -9.79 -14.29 19.41
CA PRO A 582 -9.50 -15.58 20.03
C PRO A 582 -8.06 -15.76 20.48
N SER A 583 -7.08 -15.20 19.74
CA SER A 583 -5.66 -15.27 20.07
C SER A 583 -5.16 -14.11 20.95
N PHE A 584 -6.04 -13.39 21.64
CA PHE A 584 -5.62 -12.30 22.55
C PHE A 584 -4.62 -12.77 23.61
N ALA A 585 -4.79 -13.98 24.15
CA ALA A 585 -3.89 -14.58 25.14
C ALA A 585 -2.44 -14.83 24.62
N ASP A 586 -2.21 -14.77 23.31
CA ASP A 586 -0.89 -14.90 22.72
C ASP A 586 -0.16 -13.55 22.62
N THR A 587 -0.82 -12.46 23.01
CA THR A 587 -0.27 -11.11 22.94
C THR A 587 0.33 -10.67 24.26
N ASN A 588 1.29 -9.77 24.22
CA ASN A 588 1.84 -9.08 25.39
C ASN A 588 0.78 -8.20 26.09
N TYR A 589 -0.24 -7.77 25.34
CA TYR A 589 -1.38 -7.01 25.89
C TYR A 589 -2.18 -7.78 26.95
N ALA A 590 -2.25 -9.12 26.83
CA ALA A 590 -2.91 -9.96 27.82
C ALA A 590 -2.19 -9.91 29.18
N ASP A 591 -0.89 -9.70 29.16
CA ASP A 591 -0.05 -9.54 30.35
C ASP A 591 0.06 -8.05 30.79
N GLY A 592 -0.71 -7.15 30.16
CA GLY A 592 -0.72 -5.72 30.44
C GLY A 592 0.51 -4.97 29.96
N ILE A 593 1.30 -5.54 29.05
CA ILE A 593 2.46 -4.90 28.46
C ILE A 593 2.03 -4.15 27.21
N LEU A 594 2.21 -2.82 27.20
CA LEU A 594 1.84 -1.94 26.10
C LEU A 594 3.08 -1.43 25.35
N PRO A 595 2.94 -0.84 24.16
CA PRO A 595 4.08 -0.30 23.40
C PRO A 595 4.93 0.70 24.18
N ILE A 596 4.34 1.46 25.10
CA ILE A 596 5.03 2.41 25.98
C ILE A 596 5.98 1.75 26.98
N ASP A 597 5.86 0.45 27.22
CA ASP A 597 6.72 -0.30 28.15
C ASP A 597 7.98 -0.84 27.47
N ASN A 598 7.92 -1.06 26.15
CA ASN A 598 8.92 -1.79 25.38
C ASN A 598 9.85 -0.91 24.51
N TYR A 599 9.73 0.40 24.57
CA TYR A 599 10.59 1.25 23.76
C TYR A 599 12.00 1.39 24.35
N LYS A 600 12.96 1.74 23.48
CA LYS A 600 14.36 1.96 23.89
C LYS A 600 14.49 3.27 24.66
N LYS A 601 14.78 3.20 25.96
CA LYS A 601 14.82 4.37 26.87
C LYS A 601 15.78 5.48 26.46
N SER A 602 16.87 5.16 25.72
CA SER A 602 17.79 6.20 25.20
C SER A 602 17.16 7.16 24.20
N ILE A 603 15.96 6.86 23.67
CA ILE A 603 15.23 7.81 22.80
C ILE A 603 14.77 9.05 23.57
N ASP A 604 14.59 8.94 24.90
CA ASP A 604 14.19 10.05 25.77
C ASP A 604 15.22 11.19 25.77
N GLU A 605 16.49 10.88 25.43
CA GLU A 605 17.54 11.89 25.25
C GLU A 605 17.29 12.81 24.05
N PHE A 606 16.59 12.31 23.04
CA PHE A 606 16.26 13.06 21.81
C PHE A 606 14.88 13.71 21.84
N CYS A 607 13.97 13.15 22.60
CA CYS A 607 12.61 13.63 22.73
C CYS A 607 12.19 13.57 24.18
N ASN A 608 12.50 14.61 24.94
CA ASN A 608 12.09 14.73 26.34
C ASN A 608 10.61 15.17 26.42
N CYS A 609 9.72 14.26 26.06
CA CYS A 609 8.29 14.48 26.03
C CYS A 609 7.60 13.49 26.96
N ASP A 610 6.83 14.00 27.92
CA ASP A 610 5.96 13.18 28.76
C ASP A 610 4.77 12.66 27.93
N LEU A 611 4.26 11.49 28.30
CA LEU A 611 3.00 10.97 27.78
C LEU A 611 1.85 11.79 28.35
N GLU A 612 0.93 12.23 27.48
CA GLU A 612 -0.19 13.11 27.86
C GLU A 612 -1.50 12.34 28.09
N LEU A 613 -1.62 11.11 27.57
CA LEU A 613 -2.86 10.33 27.60
C LEU A 613 -2.88 9.32 28.75
N ASP A 614 -4.07 8.92 29.22
CA ASP A 614 -4.25 8.04 30.38
C ASP A 614 -4.00 6.55 30.03
N TRP A 615 -2.75 6.22 29.82
CA TRP A 615 -2.30 4.88 29.47
C TRP A 615 -2.61 3.84 30.55
N GLU A 616 -2.60 4.21 31.82
CA GLU A 616 -2.84 3.28 32.91
C GLU A 616 -4.31 2.86 33.01
N ASN A 617 -5.23 3.76 32.71
CA ASN A 617 -6.64 3.42 32.60
C ASN A 617 -6.91 2.53 31.40
N LEU A 618 -6.29 2.83 30.25
CA LEU A 618 -6.40 2.00 29.04
C LEU A 618 -5.83 0.60 29.30
N ARG A 619 -4.68 0.48 29.97
CA ARG A 619 -4.06 -0.79 30.38
C ARG A 619 -5.03 -1.66 31.19
N LYS A 620 -5.64 -1.08 32.21
CA LYS A 620 -6.64 -1.79 33.06
C LYS A 620 -7.82 -2.28 32.25
N ASN A 621 -8.31 -1.46 31.32
CA ASN A 621 -9.42 -1.82 30.45
C ASN A 621 -9.04 -2.93 29.47
N ILE A 622 -7.86 -2.89 28.87
CA ILE A 622 -7.35 -3.93 27.97
C ILE A 622 -7.18 -5.27 28.69
N VAL A 623 -6.59 -5.28 29.90
CA VAL A 623 -6.44 -6.51 30.67
C VAL A 623 -7.80 -7.10 31.06
N LYS A 624 -8.78 -6.24 31.35
CA LYS A 624 -10.14 -6.67 31.75
C LYS A 624 -10.98 -7.19 30.58
N THR A 625 -10.97 -6.52 29.45
CA THR A 625 -11.90 -6.74 28.34
C THR A 625 -11.22 -7.39 27.12
N GLY A 626 -9.93 -7.25 27.00
CA GLY A 626 -9.12 -7.66 25.84
C GLY A 626 -9.11 -6.63 24.72
N LEU A 627 -8.54 -7.04 23.58
CA LEU A 627 -8.55 -6.29 22.35
C LEU A 627 -9.26 -7.11 21.25
N ARG A 628 -10.02 -6.43 20.41
CA ARG A 628 -10.63 -7.03 19.22
C ARG A 628 -9.59 -7.43 18.17
N ASN A 629 -8.46 -6.71 18.13
CA ASN A 629 -7.41 -6.84 17.13
C ASN A 629 -6.06 -7.06 17.83
N SER A 630 -5.33 -8.10 17.47
CA SER A 630 -4.06 -8.48 18.11
C SER A 630 -2.90 -7.53 17.77
N THR A 631 -3.01 -6.78 16.68
CA THR A 631 -2.11 -5.67 16.32
C THR A 631 -2.88 -4.63 15.53
N LEU A 632 -2.45 -3.38 15.56
CA LEU A 632 -3.23 -2.25 15.05
C LEU A 632 -2.43 -1.30 14.16
N THR A 633 -1.16 -1.05 14.43
CA THR A 633 -0.39 -0.02 13.75
C THR A 633 0.67 -0.59 12.81
N ALA A 634 0.84 0.05 11.65
CA ALA A 634 1.90 -0.26 10.68
C ALA A 634 2.17 0.98 9.82
N LEU A 635 3.43 1.34 9.63
CA LEU A 635 3.83 2.49 8.81
C LEU A 635 4.14 2.03 7.37
N MET A 636 3.07 1.76 6.60
CA MET A 636 3.21 1.27 5.23
C MET A 636 3.58 2.38 4.23
N PRO A 637 4.27 2.05 3.13
CA PRO A 637 4.37 2.96 2.00
C PRO A 637 3.02 3.13 1.29
N CYS A 638 2.56 4.38 1.14
CA CYS A 638 1.27 4.73 0.55
C CYS A 638 1.38 5.20 -0.92
N GLU A 639 2.28 4.66 -1.70
CA GLU A 639 2.67 5.09 -3.05
C GLU A 639 1.51 5.38 -4.02
N SER A 640 0.45 4.61 -3.97
CA SER A 640 -0.70 4.77 -4.86
C SER A 640 -1.85 5.52 -4.20
N SER A 641 -2.13 5.24 -2.94
CA SER A 641 -3.27 5.79 -2.22
C SER A 641 -3.04 7.25 -1.79
N SER A 642 -1.82 7.64 -1.47
CA SER A 642 -1.48 9.03 -1.17
C SER A 642 -1.74 10.00 -2.32
N GLN A 643 -1.68 9.52 -3.57
CA GLN A 643 -2.00 10.34 -4.76
C GLN A 643 -3.44 10.82 -4.79
N ILE A 644 -4.38 10.03 -4.24
CA ILE A 644 -5.80 10.38 -4.22
C ILE A 644 -6.07 11.66 -3.43
N SER A 645 -5.39 11.82 -2.32
CA SER A 645 -5.52 12.99 -1.44
C SER A 645 -4.47 14.08 -1.71
N ASN A 646 -3.72 13.98 -2.80
CA ASN A 646 -2.56 14.85 -3.09
C ASN A 646 -1.57 14.91 -1.92
N SER A 647 -1.33 13.78 -1.24
CA SER A 647 -0.49 13.69 -0.05
C SER A 647 0.93 13.29 -0.37
N THR A 648 1.88 13.65 0.51
CA THR A 648 3.21 13.04 0.51
C THR A 648 3.12 11.59 1.00
N ASN A 649 4.08 10.73 0.58
CA ASN A 649 4.02 9.30 0.85
C ASN A 649 4.43 8.98 2.29
N GLY A 650 3.52 8.39 3.07
CA GLY A 650 3.83 7.87 4.41
C GLY A 650 4.46 8.90 5.34
N ILE A 651 5.56 8.49 5.98
CA ILE A 651 6.35 9.31 6.91
C ILE A 651 7.58 9.95 6.24
N GLU A 652 7.83 9.66 4.98
CA GLU A 652 9.04 10.07 4.27
C GLU A 652 8.98 11.55 3.85
N PRO A 653 10.12 12.27 3.87
CA PRO A 653 10.22 13.56 3.20
C PRO A 653 10.08 13.39 1.69
N PRO A 654 9.55 14.37 0.95
CA PRO A 654 9.41 14.27 -0.50
C PRO A 654 10.79 14.23 -1.16
N ARG A 655 10.93 13.45 -2.22
CA ARG A 655 12.17 13.41 -3.03
C ARG A 655 12.39 14.72 -3.78
N ASP A 656 11.28 15.30 -4.27
CA ASP A 656 11.26 16.63 -4.89
C ASP A 656 9.86 17.22 -4.68
N PHE A 657 9.73 18.53 -4.89
CA PHE A 657 8.46 19.25 -4.78
C PHE A 657 7.47 18.88 -5.88
N VAL A 658 7.96 18.38 -7.00
CA VAL A 658 7.17 17.80 -8.10
C VAL A 658 7.53 16.33 -8.24
N SER A 659 6.60 15.45 -7.92
CA SER A 659 6.75 14.04 -8.25
C SER A 659 6.27 13.79 -9.68
N VAL A 660 7.08 13.04 -10.44
CA VAL A 660 6.79 12.69 -11.83
C VAL A 660 6.63 11.18 -11.93
N LYS A 661 5.47 10.72 -12.34
CA LYS A 661 5.21 9.29 -12.57
C LYS A 661 4.84 9.03 -14.02
N GLN A 662 5.51 8.07 -14.64
CA GLN A 662 5.13 7.59 -15.96
C GLN A 662 3.97 6.61 -15.84
N SER A 663 2.88 6.86 -16.56
CA SER A 663 1.71 5.97 -16.65
C SER A 663 1.47 5.57 -18.10
N LYS A 664 0.49 4.70 -18.33
CA LYS A 664 0.04 4.36 -19.68
C LYS A 664 -0.53 5.58 -20.44
N ASP A 665 -1.07 6.54 -19.69
CA ASP A 665 -1.74 7.74 -20.22
C ASP A 665 -0.80 8.95 -20.31
N GLY A 666 0.52 8.75 -20.11
CA GLY A 666 1.53 9.80 -20.16
C GLY A 666 2.19 10.09 -18.82
N VAL A 667 2.82 11.26 -18.73
CA VAL A 667 3.52 11.72 -17.54
C VAL A 667 2.53 12.38 -16.59
N LEU A 668 2.44 11.86 -15.37
CA LEU A 668 1.64 12.44 -14.29
C LEU A 668 2.55 13.25 -13.37
N LYS A 669 2.29 14.55 -13.29
CA LYS A 669 2.94 15.46 -12.35
C LYS A 669 2.05 15.68 -11.15
N GLN A 670 2.64 15.63 -9.95
CA GLN A 670 1.98 15.94 -8.69
C GLN A 670 2.87 16.87 -7.89
N ILE A 671 2.33 18.03 -7.50
CA ILE A 671 3.03 19.02 -6.69
C ILE A 671 2.66 18.79 -5.23
N VAL A 672 3.64 18.89 -4.32
CA VAL A 672 3.40 18.75 -2.88
C VAL A 672 2.30 19.73 -2.41
N PRO A 673 1.48 19.34 -1.42
CA PRO A 673 0.37 20.17 -0.96
C PRO A 673 0.82 21.57 -0.54
N ASP A 674 0.00 22.57 -0.85
CA ASP A 674 0.20 23.99 -0.46
C ASP A 674 1.61 24.54 -0.73
N TYR A 675 2.19 24.14 -1.87
CA TYR A 675 3.56 24.48 -2.22
C TYR A 675 3.83 26.01 -2.23
N GLU A 676 2.89 26.80 -2.73
CA GLU A 676 3.05 28.27 -2.82
C GLU A 676 3.33 28.91 -1.46
N ASN A 677 2.63 28.46 -0.42
CA ASN A 677 2.74 29.02 0.93
C ASN A 677 3.85 28.38 1.76
N LEU A 678 4.13 27.08 1.52
CA LEU A 678 4.98 26.28 2.40
C LEU A 678 6.32 25.83 1.77
N ARG A 679 6.67 26.31 0.58
CA ARG A 679 7.90 25.88 -0.13
C ARG A 679 9.19 26.00 0.69
N ASN A 680 9.27 26.95 1.61
CA ASN A 680 10.44 27.18 2.46
C ASN A 680 10.41 26.34 3.75
N GLN A 681 9.31 25.67 4.04
CA GLN A 681 9.11 24.80 5.22
C GLN A 681 9.35 23.32 4.86
N TYR A 682 9.13 22.94 3.60
CA TYR A 682 9.40 21.58 3.14
C TYR A 682 10.91 21.29 3.10
N GLU A 683 11.27 20.07 3.49
CA GLU A 683 12.61 19.50 3.27
C GLU A 683 12.52 18.36 2.27
N ARG A 684 13.35 18.39 1.23
CA ARG A 684 13.48 17.23 0.32
C ARG A 684 14.41 16.19 0.93
N LEU A 685 14.21 14.93 0.59
CA LEU A 685 15.04 13.82 1.07
C LEU A 685 16.54 14.08 0.90
N TRP A 686 16.94 14.72 -0.20
CA TRP A 686 18.35 15.01 -0.52
C TRP A 686 18.94 16.22 0.23
N ASP A 687 18.11 17.05 0.83
CA ASP A 687 18.53 18.21 1.61
C ASP A 687 18.79 17.86 3.08
N ILE A 688 18.29 16.71 3.54
CA ILE A 688 18.46 16.21 4.91
C ILE A 688 19.83 15.53 5.02
N LYS A 689 20.68 16.01 5.93
CA LYS A 689 22.05 15.52 6.16
C LYS A 689 22.10 14.40 7.16
#